data_b171f9aa96c88f221cea74e8c83178e9
#
_entry.id   b171f9aa96c88f221cea74e8c83178e9
#
_cell.length_a   1.000
_cell.length_b   1.000
_cell.length_c   1.000
_cell.angle_alpha   90.00
_cell.angle_beta   90.00
_cell.angle_gamma   90.00
#
_symmetry.space_group_name_H-M   'P 1'
#
loop_
_entity.id
_entity.type
_entity.pdbx_description
1 polymer ?
#
loop_
_entity_poly.entity_id
_entity_poly.type
_entity_poly.pdbx_seq_one_letter_code
_entity_poly.pdbx_strand_id
1 'polypeptide(L)'
;MYRWIGGAVIAAMGSMSIASAQVAAVIEMPTAKFAIGDDPARARPEFDDSAWVTLSTLKNYEKQGFDGYDGYSWYRFHVKIPSSLRTTVRWDHRLRVYLSSVDDVDETFLNGEKIGSMGQMPEDLRGYSTRWNGIRTYYVDIASGLVHWDEDNVIAVRVYDGSGGGGFYRDMPALSLAEIVDGLSLDLGKTYVAYGDGTLTAQTHWVNEFPVELVGRLDYTVYDAAADRELSRGSQAFTVVADGASNITVSAPARPGIEVRFQFTEGTTGTVHRETYHVPYLLTPPESPKPHINGATVLGARAGSPLYYRVAATGKAPLNVTATALPKGLRFDAKEGVISGAVVRHGTYRVKLSAHNALGVAHRVLTIKIGDQLALTPPMGWNSWNAYGLTVDAAKVRAVADAMVSSGLAAHGWTYVNIDDGWESASRDERGDIHTNVKFPDMKSIADHLHAQGLRFGIYSSPGPETCGKYIGSKGHERQDADVWAAWGVDYLKYDLCSYELTMPKEPTVADHQKPYRLMHEALQAQSRDIVFSMCQYGSKEVWKWGGDVGGNLWRTTGDMEDSWRSVREVIDSQYLSSPYATPGHWNDPDMLVVGEVGWGGEMHPTRITPDEQYTHISLWTLLAAPLLLGNEMTHLDPFTLNLLTNDEVIAIDQDPLGHAAQRVYHQDDWEIWVRDLADGRRAVGIFNLGGAFRRLPLHGLVPALTDGVPLRNVWRQRNLGPMPADFEAALPEHGVLLLTVGAKRH
;
A
#
# COMPACT_ATOMS: atom_id res chain seq x y z
N MET A 1 13.42 -75.27 -17.03
CA MET A 1 12.78 -75.85 -18.27
C MET A 1 11.47 -75.19 -18.43
N TYR A 2 11.29 -74.45 -19.42
CA TYR A 2 10.21 -74.11 -20.30
C TYR A 2 10.24 -72.65 -20.78
N ARG A 3 10.17 -72.57 -22.00
CA ARG A 3 10.49 -71.68 -23.10
C ARG A 3 9.58 -70.43 -23.16
N TRP A 4 10.23 -69.39 -23.63
CA TRP A 4 9.68 -68.17 -24.25
C TRP A 4 8.77 -68.48 -25.48
N ILE A 5 7.72 -67.68 -25.64
CA ILE A 5 7.19 -67.30 -26.94
C ILE A 5 6.92 -65.82 -26.94
N GLY A 6 7.64 -65.09 -27.80
CA GLY A 6 7.51 -63.67 -27.98
C GLY A 6 6.33 -63.32 -28.90
N GLY A 7 5.70 -62.22 -28.62
CA GLY A 7 4.76 -61.52 -29.48
C GLY A 7 5.19 -60.07 -29.60
N ALA A 8 5.79 -59.69 -30.73
CA ALA A 8 6.13 -58.32 -31.04
C ALA A 8 4.89 -57.57 -31.47
N VAL A 9 4.47 -56.59 -30.68
CA VAL A 9 3.51 -55.57 -31.11
C VAL A 9 4.33 -54.36 -31.56
N ILE A 10 4.36 -54.13 -32.87
CA ILE A 10 4.92 -52.92 -33.49
C ILE A 10 3.91 -51.79 -33.23
N ALA A 11 4.16 -50.96 -32.26
CA ALA A 11 3.47 -49.67 -32.08
C ALA A 11 4.14 -48.66 -33.04
N ALA A 12 3.40 -48.22 -34.04
CA ALA A 12 3.81 -47.10 -34.89
C ALA A 12 3.83 -45.82 -34.01
N MET A 13 5.03 -45.40 -33.60
CA MET A 13 5.22 -44.07 -33.05
C MET A 13 5.14 -43.06 -34.20
N GLY A 14 3.99 -42.42 -34.34
CA GLY A 14 3.85 -41.19 -35.09
C GLY A 14 4.75 -40.12 -34.39
N SER A 15 5.82 -39.72 -35.05
CA SER A 15 6.60 -38.58 -34.65
C SER A 15 5.76 -37.33 -34.80
N MET A 16 5.07 -36.93 -33.71
CA MET A 16 4.69 -35.53 -33.53
C MET A 16 5.98 -34.74 -33.35
N SER A 17 6.39 -34.05 -34.39
CA SER A 17 7.36 -32.95 -34.23
C SER A 17 6.77 -31.92 -33.31
N ILE A 18 7.21 -31.92 -32.06
CA ILE A 18 7.04 -30.78 -31.17
C ILE A 18 7.87 -29.67 -31.83
N ALA A 19 7.19 -28.74 -32.52
CA ALA A 19 7.81 -27.49 -32.87
C ALA A 19 8.28 -26.86 -31.53
N SER A 20 9.58 -26.91 -31.31
CA SER A 20 10.20 -26.16 -30.22
C SER A 20 9.86 -24.70 -30.49
N ALA A 21 9.05 -24.09 -29.62
CA ALA A 21 8.90 -22.66 -29.59
C ALA A 21 10.31 -22.10 -29.44
N GLN A 22 10.82 -21.46 -30.47
CA GLN A 22 12.12 -20.82 -30.47
C GLN A 22 11.99 -19.66 -29.51
N VAL A 23 12.58 -19.79 -28.32
CA VAL A 23 12.64 -18.70 -27.33
C VAL A 23 13.17 -17.45 -28.03
N ALA A 24 12.42 -16.35 -27.99
CA ALA A 24 12.84 -15.09 -28.57
C ALA A 24 14.21 -14.73 -28.00
N ALA A 25 15.15 -14.33 -28.85
CA ALA A 25 16.46 -13.91 -28.40
C ALA A 25 16.31 -12.72 -27.47
N VAL A 26 16.72 -12.85 -26.22
CA VAL A 26 16.74 -11.78 -25.24
C VAL A 26 18.15 -11.23 -25.16
N ILE A 27 18.30 -9.91 -25.26
CA ILE A 27 19.58 -9.22 -25.10
C ILE A 27 19.54 -8.51 -23.75
N GLU A 28 20.24 -9.06 -22.75
CA GLU A 28 20.33 -8.47 -21.41
C GLU A 28 21.24 -7.24 -21.39
N MET A 29 20.87 -6.26 -20.58
CA MET A 29 21.58 -4.98 -20.43
C MET A 29 22.00 -4.73 -18.97
N PRO A 30 22.94 -5.52 -18.42
CA PRO A 30 23.32 -5.51 -17.00
C PRO A 30 24.02 -4.24 -16.55
N THR A 31 24.57 -3.46 -17.49
CA THR A 31 25.32 -2.23 -17.23
C THR A 31 25.02 -1.16 -18.26
N ALA A 32 25.16 0.10 -17.86
CA ALA A 32 25.05 1.25 -18.74
C ALA A 32 26.14 2.28 -18.46
N LYS A 33 26.50 3.10 -19.44
CA LYS A 33 27.22 4.34 -19.24
C LYS A 33 26.34 5.32 -18.47
N PHE A 34 26.90 6.05 -17.50
CA PHE A 34 26.15 6.94 -16.61
C PHE A 34 26.84 8.27 -16.42
N ALA A 35 26.04 9.35 -16.41
CA ALA A 35 26.48 10.68 -16.03
C ALA A 35 25.35 11.50 -15.40
N ILE A 36 25.69 12.30 -14.39
CA ILE A 36 24.77 13.26 -13.76
C ILE A 36 24.60 14.53 -14.61
N GLY A 37 23.55 15.31 -14.32
CA GLY A 37 23.20 16.56 -14.99
C GLY A 37 22.35 16.35 -16.25
N ASP A 38 21.78 17.43 -16.74
CA ASP A 38 20.82 17.39 -17.87
C ASP A 38 21.40 18.05 -19.13
N ASP A 39 21.46 17.27 -20.20
CA ASP A 39 21.77 17.74 -21.56
C ASP A 39 21.03 16.89 -22.58
N PRO A 40 19.98 17.41 -23.23
CA PRO A 40 19.22 16.66 -24.24
C PRO A 40 20.06 16.11 -25.41
N ALA A 41 21.27 16.65 -25.66
CA ALA A 41 22.17 16.11 -26.68
C ALA A 41 22.62 14.67 -26.39
N ARG A 42 22.54 14.25 -25.11
CA ARG A 42 22.89 12.91 -24.66
C ARG A 42 21.97 11.81 -25.19
N ALA A 43 20.79 12.16 -25.70
CA ALA A 43 19.90 11.22 -26.39
C ALA A 43 20.47 10.75 -27.74
N ARG A 44 21.33 11.56 -28.39
CA ARG A 44 21.81 11.31 -29.74
C ARG A 44 22.86 10.20 -29.78
N PRO A 45 22.84 9.31 -30.78
CA PRO A 45 23.80 8.21 -30.86
C PRO A 45 25.26 8.68 -31.02
N GLU A 46 25.50 9.81 -31.70
CA GLU A 46 26.85 10.37 -31.92
C GLU A 46 27.44 11.10 -30.69
N PHE A 47 26.70 11.21 -29.58
CA PHE A 47 27.21 11.84 -28.37
C PHE A 47 28.35 11.00 -27.78
N ASP A 48 29.49 11.63 -27.49
CA ASP A 48 30.66 10.94 -26.89
C ASP A 48 30.47 10.72 -25.39
N ASP A 49 30.21 9.47 -25.01
CA ASP A 49 30.10 9.02 -23.63
C ASP A 49 31.30 8.19 -23.14
N SER A 50 32.41 8.25 -23.88
CA SER A 50 33.65 7.46 -23.58
C SER A 50 34.18 7.76 -22.17
N ALA A 51 34.01 9.00 -21.68
CA ALA A 51 34.45 9.43 -20.35
C ALA A 51 33.44 9.08 -19.24
N TRP A 52 32.27 8.55 -19.55
CA TRP A 52 31.24 8.23 -18.54
C TRP A 52 31.62 6.99 -17.73
N VAL A 53 31.21 6.99 -16.47
CA VAL A 53 31.32 5.79 -15.62
C VAL A 53 30.37 4.70 -16.10
N THR A 54 30.67 3.46 -15.77
CA THR A 54 29.77 2.34 -16.05
C THR A 54 29.15 1.87 -14.74
N LEU A 55 27.82 1.85 -14.68
CA LEU A 55 27.05 1.41 -13.51
C LEU A 55 26.28 0.12 -13.81
N SER A 56 26.00 -0.65 -12.77
CA SER A 56 25.05 -1.77 -12.80
C SER A 56 23.63 -1.25 -12.83
N THR A 57 22.77 -1.90 -13.60
CA THR A 57 21.33 -1.61 -13.68
C THR A 57 20.48 -2.32 -12.60
N LEU A 58 21.13 -3.02 -11.67
CA LEU A 58 20.47 -3.74 -10.57
C LEU A 58 20.58 -3.02 -9.22
N LYS A 59 21.10 -1.80 -9.22
CA LYS A 59 21.33 -1.00 -8.01
C LYS A 59 21.17 0.48 -8.34
N ASN A 60 20.51 1.21 -7.45
CA ASN A 60 20.48 2.67 -7.50
C ASN A 60 21.90 3.26 -7.60
N TYR A 61 22.05 4.39 -8.24
CA TYR A 61 23.35 5.03 -8.45
C TYR A 61 23.98 5.53 -7.13
N GLU A 62 23.18 5.83 -6.09
CA GLU A 62 23.69 6.18 -4.75
C GLU A 62 24.56 5.06 -4.17
N LYS A 63 24.18 3.80 -4.37
CA LYS A 63 24.97 2.63 -3.92
C LYS A 63 26.17 2.35 -4.80
N GLN A 64 26.45 3.23 -5.77
CA GLN A 64 27.52 3.07 -6.77
C GLN A 64 28.43 4.32 -6.84
N GLY A 65 28.41 5.18 -5.82
CA GLY A 65 29.34 6.29 -5.67
C GLY A 65 28.75 7.67 -5.95
N PHE A 66 27.43 7.77 -6.06
CA PHE A 66 26.71 9.03 -6.22
C PHE A 66 25.79 9.31 -5.02
N ASP A 67 26.30 9.02 -3.82
CA ASP A 67 25.55 9.17 -2.56
C ASP A 67 24.89 10.55 -2.44
N GLY A 68 23.56 10.57 -2.24
CA GLY A 68 22.77 11.77 -2.01
C GLY A 68 22.68 12.71 -3.23
N TYR A 69 22.89 12.22 -4.42
CA TYR A 69 22.63 13.00 -5.63
C TYR A 69 21.15 12.90 -6.00
N ASP A 70 20.48 14.03 -6.01
CA ASP A 70 19.13 14.19 -6.57
C ASP A 70 19.20 15.11 -7.80
N GLY A 71 18.37 14.88 -8.78
CA GLY A 71 18.30 15.66 -10.02
C GLY A 71 18.37 14.84 -11.29
N TYR A 72 18.78 15.49 -12.37
CA TYR A 72 18.86 14.84 -13.66
C TYR A 72 20.07 13.97 -13.82
N SER A 73 19.91 12.79 -14.40
CA SER A 73 20.96 11.87 -14.81
C SER A 73 20.61 11.20 -16.12
N TRP A 74 21.61 10.57 -16.74
CA TRP A 74 21.46 9.86 -18.00
C TRP A 74 22.17 8.51 -17.93
N TYR A 75 21.47 7.49 -18.41
CA TYR A 75 22.03 6.18 -18.73
C TYR A 75 22.08 6.00 -20.24
N ARG A 76 23.14 5.35 -20.74
CA ARG A 76 23.29 5.02 -22.15
C ARG A 76 23.73 3.57 -22.29
N PHE A 77 22.95 2.79 -23.02
CA PHE A 77 23.22 1.41 -23.35
C PHE A 77 23.67 1.34 -24.81
N HIS A 78 24.81 0.71 -25.06
CA HIS A 78 25.30 0.38 -26.39
C HIS A 78 24.95 -1.07 -26.67
N VAL A 79 24.05 -1.29 -27.62
CA VAL A 79 23.50 -2.62 -27.88
C VAL A 79 23.56 -2.97 -29.35
N LYS A 80 24.23 -4.08 -29.69
CA LYS A 80 24.19 -4.63 -31.04
C LYS A 80 22.96 -5.50 -31.23
N ILE A 81 22.01 -5.03 -32.07
CA ILE A 81 20.75 -5.73 -32.35
C ILE A 81 20.94 -6.57 -33.61
N PRO A 82 20.94 -7.92 -33.51
CA PRO A 82 21.24 -8.78 -34.65
C PRO A 82 20.12 -8.79 -35.69
N SER A 83 20.46 -8.69 -36.96
CA SER A 83 19.52 -8.77 -38.08
C SER A 83 18.74 -10.07 -38.17
N SER A 84 19.21 -11.12 -37.50
CA SER A 84 18.48 -12.39 -37.37
C SER A 84 17.12 -12.21 -36.65
N LEU A 85 16.96 -11.19 -35.78
CA LEU A 85 15.68 -10.85 -35.18
C LEU A 85 14.69 -10.32 -36.23
N ARG A 86 15.18 -9.59 -37.24
CA ARG A 86 14.35 -9.07 -38.32
C ARG A 86 13.73 -10.16 -39.20
N THR A 87 14.39 -11.29 -39.32
CA THR A 87 13.92 -12.43 -40.13
C THR A 87 12.96 -13.34 -39.39
N THR A 88 12.85 -13.18 -38.06
CA THR A 88 11.87 -13.90 -37.27
C THR A 88 10.49 -13.38 -37.60
N VAL A 89 9.60 -14.24 -38.08
CA VAL A 89 8.23 -13.87 -38.39
C VAL A 89 7.50 -13.62 -37.07
N ARG A 90 7.48 -12.37 -36.68
CA ARG A 90 6.68 -11.87 -35.55
C ARG A 90 5.54 -11.03 -36.09
N TRP A 91 4.39 -11.22 -35.53
CA TRP A 91 3.17 -10.67 -36.08
C TRP A 91 3.07 -9.15 -35.93
N ASP A 92 3.50 -8.63 -34.79
CA ASP A 92 3.41 -7.19 -34.48
C ASP A 92 4.62 -6.39 -34.95
N HIS A 93 5.70 -7.05 -35.36
CA HIS A 93 6.94 -6.44 -35.85
C HIS A 93 7.55 -5.40 -34.89
N ARG A 94 7.39 -5.59 -33.57
CA ARG A 94 7.88 -4.65 -32.57
C ARG A 94 9.07 -5.18 -31.79
N LEU A 95 10.02 -4.30 -31.50
CA LEU A 95 11.06 -4.52 -30.51
C LEU A 95 10.55 -4.08 -29.15
N ARG A 96 10.63 -4.96 -28.17
CA ARG A 96 10.27 -4.67 -26.77
C ARG A 96 11.53 -4.21 -26.04
N VAL A 97 11.51 -3.02 -25.47
CA VAL A 97 12.54 -2.44 -24.61
C VAL A 97 12.02 -2.50 -23.18
N TYR A 98 12.45 -3.50 -22.44
CA TYR A 98 12.12 -3.67 -21.03
C TYR A 98 13.20 -3.03 -20.18
N LEU A 99 12.86 -2.03 -19.36
CA LEU A 99 13.80 -1.30 -18.51
C LEU A 99 13.59 -1.57 -17.02
N SER A 100 12.63 -2.41 -16.65
CA SER A 100 12.28 -2.63 -15.23
C SER A 100 11.78 -1.36 -14.56
N SER A 101 12.12 -1.13 -13.29
CA SER A 101 11.77 0.10 -12.57
C SER A 101 12.92 1.09 -12.59
N VAL A 102 12.58 2.36 -12.82
CA VAL A 102 13.50 3.50 -12.80
C VAL A 102 12.96 4.53 -11.82
N ASP A 103 13.73 4.89 -10.84
CA ASP A 103 13.38 5.87 -9.81
C ASP A 103 13.88 7.25 -10.23
N ASP A 104 13.06 8.30 -10.30
CA ASP A 104 11.60 8.48 -10.14
C ASP A 104 10.86 8.52 -11.49
N VAL A 105 11.40 9.25 -12.46
CA VAL A 105 10.81 9.60 -13.77
C VAL A 105 11.79 9.31 -14.87
N ASP A 106 11.32 8.81 -16.02
CA ASP A 106 12.17 8.62 -17.18
C ASP A 106 11.60 9.18 -18.49
N GLU A 107 12.51 9.51 -19.38
CA GLU A 107 12.30 9.63 -20.83
C GLU A 107 13.31 8.72 -21.53
N THR A 108 12.81 7.81 -22.34
CA THR A 108 13.63 6.80 -23.01
C THR A 108 13.69 7.04 -24.52
N PHE A 109 14.89 6.95 -25.06
CA PHE A 109 15.19 7.21 -26.46
C PHE A 109 15.90 6.01 -27.09
N LEU A 110 15.61 5.72 -28.35
CA LEU A 110 16.39 4.80 -29.19
C LEU A 110 16.97 5.60 -30.34
N ASN A 111 18.29 5.59 -30.49
CA ASN A 111 19.03 6.28 -31.54
C ASN A 111 18.61 7.76 -31.72
N GLY A 112 18.33 8.44 -30.62
CA GLY A 112 17.95 9.85 -30.58
C GLY A 112 16.44 10.16 -30.64
N GLU A 113 15.61 9.19 -31.00
CA GLU A 113 14.16 9.35 -31.04
C GLU A 113 13.51 8.84 -29.76
N LYS A 114 12.59 9.62 -29.17
CA LYS A 114 11.86 9.26 -27.96
C LYS A 114 10.91 8.10 -28.23
N ILE A 115 11.05 7.00 -27.51
CA ILE A 115 10.23 5.80 -27.62
C ILE A 115 9.22 5.65 -26.47
N GLY A 116 9.40 6.39 -25.38
CA GLY A 116 8.48 6.37 -24.26
C GLY A 116 8.93 7.21 -23.08
N SER A 117 8.07 7.29 -22.08
CA SER A 117 8.35 7.96 -20.80
C SER A 117 7.38 7.48 -19.73
N MET A 118 7.79 7.53 -18.46
CA MET A 118 6.93 7.26 -17.32
C MET A 118 7.17 8.28 -16.21
N GLY A 119 6.08 8.77 -15.61
CA GLY A 119 6.10 9.92 -14.72
C GLY A 119 6.12 11.24 -15.50
N GLN A 120 6.24 12.35 -14.79
CA GLN A 120 6.28 13.69 -15.36
C GLN A 120 7.57 14.38 -14.92
N MET A 121 8.39 14.78 -15.89
CA MET A 121 9.59 15.58 -15.63
C MET A 121 9.21 16.94 -15.02
N PRO A 122 9.99 17.47 -14.07
CA PRO A 122 9.69 18.77 -13.48
C PRO A 122 9.96 19.90 -14.48
N GLU A 123 8.97 20.72 -14.77
CA GLU A 123 9.18 22.04 -15.39
C GLU A 123 9.65 23.05 -14.34
N ASP A 124 9.13 22.92 -13.13
CA ASP A 124 9.67 23.48 -11.89
C ASP A 124 9.55 22.42 -10.77
N LEU A 125 10.25 22.60 -9.67
CA LEU A 125 10.29 21.64 -8.54
C LEU A 125 8.92 21.33 -7.91
N ARG A 126 7.86 22.00 -8.29
CA ARG A 126 6.49 21.82 -7.79
C ARG A 126 5.62 20.99 -8.72
N GLY A 127 6.15 20.57 -9.87
CA GLY A 127 5.37 19.98 -10.95
C GLY A 127 5.69 18.55 -11.34
N TYR A 128 6.72 17.92 -10.78
CA TYR A 128 7.02 16.55 -11.17
C TYR A 128 6.08 15.52 -10.51
N SER A 129 5.89 14.42 -11.19
CA SER A 129 5.09 13.29 -10.73
C SER A 129 5.94 12.02 -10.80
N THR A 130 6.27 11.46 -9.66
CA THR A 130 7.08 10.23 -9.58
C THR A 130 6.30 8.99 -10.00
N ARG A 131 7.03 8.02 -10.56
CA ARG A 131 6.57 6.67 -10.88
C ARG A 131 7.68 5.65 -10.56
N TRP A 132 8.37 5.88 -9.47
CA TRP A 132 9.54 5.13 -9.06
C TRP A 132 9.36 3.59 -9.11
N ASN A 133 8.17 3.07 -8.75
CA ASN A 133 7.87 1.64 -8.73
C ASN A 133 7.25 1.09 -10.02
N GLY A 134 6.98 1.93 -11.01
CA GLY A 134 6.38 1.53 -12.27
C GLY A 134 7.34 0.69 -13.14
N ILE A 135 6.81 -0.32 -13.82
CA ILE A 135 7.58 -1.11 -14.78
C ILE A 135 7.61 -0.40 -16.12
N ARG A 136 8.81 -0.09 -16.63
CA ARG A 136 9.03 0.54 -17.92
C ARG A 136 9.15 -0.52 -19.00
N THR A 137 8.20 -0.51 -19.92
CA THR A 137 8.22 -1.34 -21.13
C THR A 137 7.79 -0.48 -22.31
N TYR A 138 8.67 -0.34 -23.29
CA TYR A 138 8.42 0.46 -24.48
C TYR A 138 8.54 -0.39 -25.74
N TYR A 139 7.81 -0.03 -26.79
CA TYR A 139 7.74 -0.81 -28.02
C TYR A 139 8.16 0.04 -29.21
N VAL A 140 9.02 -0.51 -30.07
CA VAL A 140 9.53 0.14 -31.26
C VAL A 140 9.15 -0.67 -32.49
N ASP A 141 8.48 -0.05 -33.45
CA ASP A 141 8.23 -0.66 -34.75
C ASP A 141 9.56 -0.90 -35.48
N ILE A 142 9.86 -2.16 -35.77
CA ILE A 142 11.11 -2.54 -36.47
C ILE A 142 11.13 -2.09 -37.93
N ALA A 143 9.98 -1.73 -38.52
CA ALA A 143 9.89 -1.18 -39.86
C ALA A 143 10.13 0.34 -39.90
N SER A 144 10.17 1.04 -38.77
CA SER A 144 10.37 2.50 -38.68
C SER A 144 11.70 2.99 -39.21
N GLY A 145 12.67 2.09 -39.37
CA GLY A 145 14.05 2.43 -39.69
C GLY A 145 14.90 2.93 -38.51
N LEU A 146 14.33 3.00 -37.33
CA LEU A 146 14.96 3.46 -36.11
C LEU A 146 16.00 2.47 -35.57
N VAL A 147 15.82 1.17 -35.84
CA VAL A 147 16.73 0.10 -35.42
C VAL A 147 17.84 -0.08 -36.45
N HIS A 148 19.11 0.06 -36.04
CA HIS A 148 20.29 -0.20 -36.83
C HIS A 148 20.74 -1.67 -36.66
N TRP A 149 20.44 -2.51 -37.66
CA TRP A 149 20.65 -3.94 -37.60
C TRP A 149 22.15 -4.30 -37.76
N ASP A 150 22.63 -5.21 -36.91
CA ASP A 150 24.04 -5.64 -36.84
C ASP A 150 25.02 -4.50 -36.50
N GLU A 151 24.55 -3.34 -36.20
CA GLU A 151 25.28 -2.15 -35.80
C GLU A 151 25.03 -1.81 -34.32
N ASP A 152 25.78 -0.84 -33.79
CA ASP A 152 25.55 -0.32 -32.46
C ASP A 152 24.28 0.54 -32.44
N ASN A 153 23.41 0.28 -31.47
CA ASN A 153 22.23 1.09 -31.18
C ASN A 153 22.39 1.68 -29.79
N VAL A 154 21.99 2.93 -29.63
CA VAL A 154 22.03 3.62 -28.35
C VAL A 154 20.63 3.74 -27.78
N ILE A 155 20.42 3.08 -26.64
CA ILE A 155 19.25 3.34 -25.79
C ILE A 155 19.70 4.34 -24.73
N ALA A 156 19.17 5.56 -24.81
CA ALA A 156 19.46 6.62 -23.84
C ALA A 156 18.24 6.81 -22.93
N VAL A 157 18.47 6.81 -21.61
CA VAL A 157 17.43 7.01 -20.61
C VAL A 157 17.77 8.26 -19.80
N ARG A 158 16.96 9.28 -19.95
CA ARG A 158 17.00 10.49 -19.13
C ARG A 158 16.19 10.23 -17.89
N VAL A 159 16.80 10.37 -16.73
CA VAL A 159 16.16 10.13 -15.43
C VAL A 159 16.12 11.44 -14.66
N TYR A 160 15.03 11.70 -13.98
CA TYR A 160 14.96 12.67 -12.90
C TYR A 160 14.64 11.95 -11.61
N ASP A 161 15.50 12.14 -10.61
CA ASP A 161 15.33 11.67 -9.26
C ASP A 161 15.04 12.86 -8.35
N GLY A 162 13.92 12.85 -7.67
CA GLY A 162 13.49 13.90 -6.77
C GLY A 162 14.04 13.74 -5.38
N SER A 163 14.25 12.51 -4.93
CA SER A 163 14.78 12.17 -3.60
C SER A 163 14.90 10.66 -3.42
N GLY A 164 15.71 10.24 -2.45
CA GLY A 164 15.78 8.84 -2.05
C GLY A 164 16.80 8.05 -2.84
N GLY A 165 16.36 7.05 -3.58
CA GLY A 165 17.24 6.24 -4.41
C GLY A 165 16.94 6.46 -5.89
N GLY A 166 17.92 6.77 -6.72
CA GLY A 166 17.71 7.15 -8.12
C GLY A 166 18.16 6.10 -9.14
N GLY A 167 17.51 6.11 -10.30
CA GLY A 167 17.84 5.27 -11.44
C GLY A 167 17.34 3.83 -11.34
N PHE A 168 18.06 2.92 -12.00
CA PHE A 168 17.67 1.50 -12.05
C PHE A 168 17.94 0.77 -10.74
N TYR A 169 17.03 -0.13 -10.33
CA TYR A 169 17.21 -0.80 -9.03
C TYR A 169 16.59 -2.21 -8.87
N ARG A 170 15.74 -2.67 -9.81
CA ARG A 170 14.94 -3.90 -9.60
C ARG A 170 15.42 -5.07 -10.47
N ASP A 171 14.90 -5.20 -11.67
CA ASP A 171 15.15 -6.35 -12.55
C ASP A 171 16.08 -5.98 -13.70
N MET A 172 16.63 -6.99 -14.35
CA MET A 172 17.56 -6.86 -15.48
C MET A 172 16.86 -6.22 -16.69
N PRO A 173 17.27 -5.03 -17.15
CA PRO A 173 16.82 -4.49 -18.43
C PRO A 173 17.19 -5.41 -19.60
N ALA A 174 16.30 -5.53 -20.59
CA ALA A 174 16.49 -6.42 -21.72
C ALA A 174 15.77 -5.97 -22.98
N LEU A 175 16.28 -6.38 -24.14
CA LEU A 175 15.62 -6.28 -25.45
C LEU A 175 15.11 -7.64 -25.89
N SER A 176 13.90 -7.69 -26.42
CA SER A 176 13.32 -8.88 -27.06
C SER A 176 12.40 -8.46 -28.20
N LEU A 177 12.00 -9.41 -29.04
CA LEU A 177 10.85 -9.17 -29.91
C LEU A 177 9.58 -9.27 -29.10
N ALA A 178 8.67 -8.33 -29.31
CA ALA A 178 7.33 -8.39 -28.73
C ALA A 178 6.50 -9.46 -29.43
N GLU A 179 5.64 -10.12 -28.66
CA GLU A 179 4.56 -10.94 -29.21
C GLU A 179 3.31 -10.05 -29.42
N ILE A 180 2.49 -10.37 -30.40
CA ILE A 180 1.26 -9.61 -30.64
C ILE A 180 0.39 -9.50 -29.38
N VAL A 181 0.42 -10.54 -28.56
CA VAL A 181 -0.37 -10.61 -27.30
C VAL A 181 0.27 -9.85 -26.14
N ASP A 182 1.47 -9.29 -26.28
CA ASP A 182 2.09 -8.50 -25.22
C ASP A 182 1.35 -7.16 -24.94
N GLY A 183 0.55 -6.69 -25.90
CA GLY A 183 -0.32 -5.54 -25.71
C GLY A 183 -1.68 -5.87 -25.07
N LEU A 184 -1.97 -7.16 -24.82
CA LEU A 184 -3.21 -7.60 -24.20
C LEU A 184 -3.05 -7.68 -22.69
N SER A 185 -3.96 -7.07 -21.94
CA SER A 185 -3.97 -7.12 -20.48
C SER A 185 -5.39 -7.17 -19.93
N LEU A 186 -5.53 -7.66 -18.69
CA LEU A 186 -6.76 -7.62 -17.92
C LEU A 186 -6.75 -6.37 -17.03
N ASP A 187 -7.59 -5.39 -17.36
CA ASP A 187 -7.75 -4.16 -16.56
C ASP A 187 -8.69 -4.42 -15.38
N LEU A 188 -8.11 -4.59 -14.20
CA LEU A 188 -8.86 -4.81 -12.96
C LEU A 188 -9.65 -3.57 -12.54
N GLY A 189 -9.16 -2.36 -12.83
CA GLY A 189 -9.82 -1.09 -12.49
C GLY A 189 -11.15 -0.88 -13.23
N LYS A 190 -11.29 -1.48 -14.41
CA LYS A 190 -12.53 -1.44 -15.19
C LYS A 190 -13.31 -2.75 -15.16
N THR A 191 -12.86 -3.72 -14.37
CA THR A 191 -13.58 -4.96 -14.16
C THR A 191 -14.74 -4.74 -13.19
N TYR A 192 -15.97 -4.85 -13.69
CA TYR A 192 -17.16 -4.72 -12.85
C TYR A 192 -17.45 -6.03 -12.12
N VAL A 193 -17.73 -5.93 -10.81
CA VAL A 193 -17.99 -7.09 -9.93
C VAL A 193 -19.35 -6.96 -9.25
N ALA A 194 -20.15 -8.04 -9.32
CA ALA A 194 -21.39 -8.18 -8.60
C ALA A 194 -21.35 -9.42 -7.68
N TYR A 195 -21.65 -9.20 -6.39
CA TYR A 195 -21.73 -10.26 -5.40
C TYR A 195 -23.16 -10.82 -5.32
N GLY A 196 -23.27 -12.15 -5.42
CA GLY A 196 -24.50 -12.90 -5.19
C GLY A 196 -24.39 -13.76 -3.92
N ASP A 197 -25.29 -14.72 -3.76
CA ASP A 197 -25.32 -15.65 -2.62
C ASP A 197 -24.16 -16.67 -2.72
N GLY A 198 -23.01 -16.32 -2.13
CA GLY A 198 -21.78 -17.12 -2.18
C GLY A 198 -21.10 -17.20 -3.55
N THR A 199 -21.53 -16.38 -4.50
CA THR A 199 -20.96 -16.29 -5.85
C THR A 199 -20.57 -14.86 -6.18
N LEU A 200 -19.62 -14.71 -7.10
CA LEU A 200 -19.24 -13.46 -7.70
C LEU A 200 -19.42 -13.59 -9.21
N THR A 201 -19.99 -12.57 -9.82
CA THR A 201 -20.01 -12.41 -11.27
C THR A 201 -19.13 -11.21 -11.63
N ALA A 202 -18.08 -11.46 -12.41
CA ALA A 202 -17.18 -10.44 -12.90
C ALA A 202 -17.39 -10.23 -14.40
N GLN A 203 -17.57 -8.98 -14.79
CA GLN A 203 -17.43 -8.55 -16.18
C GLN A 203 -15.99 -8.04 -16.33
N THR A 204 -15.10 -8.94 -16.75
CA THR A 204 -13.68 -8.63 -16.90
C THR A 204 -13.44 -7.75 -18.12
N HIS A 205 -12.57 -6.75 -17.96
CA HIS A 205 -12.26 -5.76 -18.99
C HIS A 205 -10.86 -6.03 -19.56
N TRP A 206 -10.81 -6.36 -20.85
CA TRP A 206 -9.58 -6.71 -21.56
C TRP A 206 -9.18 -5.58 -22.47
N VAL A 207 -7.95 -5.08 -22.33
CA VAL A 207 -7.40 -3.96 -23.10
C VAL A 207 -6.34 -4.48 -24.07
N ASN A 208 -6.35 -3.96 -25.28
CA ASN A 208 -5.31 -4.15 -26.28
C ASN A 208 -4.67 -2.78 -26.59
N GLU A 209 -3.43 -2.60 -26.17
CA GLU A 209 -2.66 -1.37 -26.38
C GLU A 209 -1.94 -1.33 -27.75
N PHE A 210 -2.10 -2.36 -28.57
CA PHE A 210 -1.50 -2.40 -29.90
C PHE A 210 -2.48 -1.97 -30.99
N PRO A 211 -2.00 -1.27 -32.04
CA PRO A 211 -2.81 -0.77 -33.13
C PRO A 211 -3.20 -1.87 -34.13
N VAL A 212 -3.42 -3.09 -33.63
CA VAL A 212 -3.82 -4.26 -34.38
C VAL A 212 -4.92 -5.02 -33.64
N GLU A 213 -5.93 -5.46 -34.39
CA GLU A 213 -7.02 -6.24 -33.81
C GLU A 213 -6.51 -7.63 -33.40
N LEU A 214 -6.81 -8.04 -32.17
CA LEU A 214 -6.56 -9.39 -31.67
C LEU A 214 -7.80 -10.24 -31.87
N VAL A 215 -7.72 -11.26 -32.70
CA VAL A 215 -8.79 -12.23 -32.94
C VAL A 215 -8.33 -13.62 -32.54
N GLY A 216 -9.08 -14.28 -31.69
CA GLY A 216 -8.66 -15.60 -31.21
C GLY A 216 -9.72 -16.30 -30.38
N ARG A 217 -9.25 -17.15 -29.48
CA ARG A 217 -10.07 -17.89 -28.55
C ARG A 217 -9.65 -17.55 -27.12
N LEU A 218 -10.60 -17.20 -26.27
CA LEU A 218 -10.41 -17.04 -24.85
C LEU A 218 -10.98 -18.25 -24.12
N ASP A 219 -10.10 -19.05 -23.54
CA ASP A 219 -10.45 -20.13 -22.64
C ASP A 219 -10.31 -19.63 -21.20
N TYR A 220 -11.20 -20.06 -20.30
CA TYR A 220 -11.05 -19.79 -18.88
C TYR A 220 -11.38 -20.99 -18.03
N THR A 221 -10.71 -21.10 -16.90
CA THR A 221 -10.92 -22.13 -15.89
C THR A 221 -11.12 -21.48 -14.53
N VAL A 222 -12.27 -21.73 -13.91
CA VAL A 222 -12.49 -21.42 -12.49
C VAL A 222 -11.82 -22.51 -11.68
N TYR A 223 -10.82 -22.15 -10.90
CA TYR A 223 -9.97 -23.08 -10.17
C TYR A 223 -10.08 -22.85 -8.67
N ASP A 224 -10.11 -23.94 -7.92
CA ASP A 224 -10.10 -23.97 -6.46
C ASP A 224 -8.72 -24.44 -6.01
N ALA A 225 -7.86 -23.48 -5.64
CA ALA A 225 -6.50 -23.78 -5.19
C ALA A 225 -6.50 -24.57 -3.87
N ALA A 226 -7.53 -24.38 -3.02
CA ALA A 226 -7.68 -25.11 -1.77
C ALA A 226 -7.96 -26.60 -1.95
N ALA A 227 -8.66 -26.96 -3.02
CA ALA A 227 -9.02 -28.33 -3.35
C ALA A 227 -8.16 -28.90 -4.50
N ASP A 228 -7.24 -28.11 -5.04
CA ASP A 228 -6.40 -28.41 -6.21
C ASP A 228 -7.23 -28.99 -7.36
N ARG A 229 -8.32 -28.29 -7.72
CA ARG A 229 -9.24 -28.78 -8.75
C ARG A 229 -9.92 -27.69 -9.54
N GLU A 230 -10.22 -28.02 -10.78
CA GLU A 230 -11.12 -27.24 -11.62
C GLU A 230 -12.57 -27.37 -11.12
N LEU A 231 -13.26 -26.22 -11.05
CA LEU A 231 -14.69 -26.15 -10.73
C LEU A 231 -15.55 -26.02 -11.98
N SER A 232 -15.13 -25.22 -12.94
CA SER A 232 -15.79 -25.03 -14.21
C SER A 232 -14.80 -24.48 -15.24
N ARG A 233 -15.15 -24.61 -16.51
CA ARG A 233 -14.42 -24.00 -17.63
C ARG A 233 -15.37 -23.41 -18.64
N GLY A 234 -14.86 -22.47 -19.42
CA GLY A 234 -15.53 -21.93 -20.59
C GLY A 234 -14.58 -21.65 -21.72
N SER A 235 -15.09 -21.52 -22.92
CA SER A 235 -14.32 -21.20 -24.12
C SER A 235 -15.22 -20.45 -25.09
N GLN A 236 -14.69 -19.35 -25.65
CA GLN A 236 -15.41 -18.58 -26.68
C GLN A 236 -14.46 -17.94 -27.67
N ALA A 237 -14.98 -17.63 -28.87
CA ALA A 237 -14.29 -16.70 -29.76
C ALA A 237 -14.21 -15.33 -29.09
N PHE A 238 -13.05 -14.69 -29.17
CA PHE A 238 -12.82 -13.43 -28.52
C PHE A 238 -12.02 -12.50 -29.43
N THR A 239 -12.51 -11.27 -29.52
CA THR A 239 -11.87 -10.22 -30.30
C THR A 239 -11.67 -8.99 -29.44
N VAL A 240 -10.45 -8.43 -29.46
CA VAL A 240 -10.15 -7.13 -28.86
C VAL A 240 -9.66 -6.22 -29.96
N VAL A 241 -10.40 -5.12 -30.19
CA VAL A 241 -10.10 -4.18 -31.25
C VAL A 241 -8.75 -3.49 -31.03
N ALA A 242 -8.14 -3.01 -32.11
CA ALA A 242 -6.91 -2.23 -32.05
C ALA A 242 -7.10 -1.00 -31.14
N ASP A 243 -6.09 -0.70 -30.30
CA ASP A 243 -6.11 0.41 -29.34
C ASP A 243 -7.45 0.51 -28.58
N GLY A 244 -7.99 -0.65 -28.16
CA GLY A 244 -9.32 -0.70 -27.58
C GLY A 244 -9.55 -1.83 -26.59
N ALA A 245 -10.80 -2.13 -26.26
CA ALA A 245 -11.15 -3.08 -25.22
C ALA A 245 -12.34 -3.97 -25.57
N SER A 246 -12.43 -5.12 -24.88
CA SER A 246 -13.55 -6.04 -24.92
C SER A 246 -13.80 -6.65 -23.54
N ASN A 247 -15.04 -7.10 -23.31
CA ASN A 247 -15.44 -7.67 -22.02
C ASN A 247 -15.86 -9.12 -22.14
N ILE A 248 -15.64 -9.89 -21.07
CA ILE A 248 -16.21 -11.22 -20.87
C ILE A 248 -16.79 -11.33 -19.46
N THR A 249 -17.94 -11.99 -19.35
CA THR A 249 -18.56 -12.26 -18.06
C THR A 249 -18.22 -13.67 -17.59
N VAL A 250 -17.70 -13.77 -16.36
CA VAL A 250 -17.40 -15.04 -15.68
C VAL A 250 -18.08 -15.06 -14.33
N SER A 251 -18.46 -16.26 -13.87
CA SER A 251 -19.01 -16.45 -12.52
C SER A 251 -18.20 -17.48 -11.76
N ALA A 252 -17.91 -17.18 -10.51
CA ALA A 252 -17.07 -18.01 -9.64
C ALA A 252 -17.59 -17.99 -8.20
N PRO A 253 -17.28 -19.02 -7.36
CA PRO A 253 -17.53 -18.95 -5.93
C PRO A 253 -16.74 -17.80 -5.27
N ALA A 254 -17.41 -16.99 -4.46
CA ALA A 254 -16.78 -15.88 -3.75
C ALA A 254 -16.23 -16.35 -2.39
N ARG A 255 -15.07 -17.02 -2.39
CA ARG A 255 -14.40 -17.54 -1.19
C ARG A 255 -12.87 -17.62 -1.37
N PRO A 256 -12.09 -17.71 -0.29
CA PRO A 256 -10.63 -17.81 -0.34
C PRO A 256 -10.12 -18.89 -1.31
N GLY A 257 -9.02 -18.59 -1.99
CA GLY A 257 -8.33 -19.52 -2.88
C GLY A 257 -9.07 -19.84 -4.17
N ILE A 258 -10.03 -19.01 -4.59
CA ILE A 258 -10.67 -19.13 -5.92
C ILE A 258 -10.00 -18.15 -6.88
N GLU A 259 -9.65 -18.66 -8.05
CA GLU A 259 -9.10 -17.89 -9.14
C GLU A 259 -9.73 -18.28 -10.49
N VAL A 260 -9.73 -17.32 -11.40
CA VAL A 260 -10.11 -17.56 -12.80
C VAL A 260 -8.85 -17.45 -13.64
N ARG A 261 -8.40 -18.55 -14.18
CA ARG A 261 -7.22 -18.62 -15.05
C ARG A 261 -7.68 -18.47 -16.49
N PHE A 262 -7.25 -17.41 -17.14
CA PHE A 262 -7.55 -17.11 -18.51
C PHE A 262 -6.38 -17.51 -19.42
N GLN A 263 -6.72 -17.98 -20.62
CA GLN A 263 -5.77 -18.21 -21.69
C GLN A 263 -6.37 -17.70 -23.00
N PHE A 264 -5.82 -16.63 -23.53
CA PHE A 264 -6.11 -16.17 -24.87
C PHE A 264 -5.12 -16.81 -25.84
N THR A 265 -5.65 -17.41 -26.91
CA THR A 265 -4.85 -17.98 -28.01
C THR A 265 -5.16 -17.19 -29.27
N GLU A 266 -4.18 -16.45 -29.78
CA GLU A 266 -4.32 -15.65 -31.01
C GLU A 266 -4.50 -16.60 -32.22
N GLY A 267 -5.46 -16.26 -33.10
CA GLY A 267 -5.96 -17.17 -34.14
C GLY A 267 -5.02 -17.39 -35.30
N THR A 268 -4.12 -16.44 -35.60
CA THR A 268 -3.21 -16.51 -36.77
C THR A 268 -1.88 -17.15 -36.39
N THR A 269 -1.28 -16.72 -35.30
CA THR A 269 0.07 -17.14 -34.86
C THR A 269 0.03 -18.31 -33.89
N GLY A 270 -1.11 -18.49 -33.20
CA GLY A 270 -1.23 -19.43 -32.09
C GLY A 270 -0.50 -18.98 -30.81
N THR A 271 -0.01 -17.74 -30.77
CA THR A 271 0.60 -17.19 -29.53
C THR A 271 -0.41 -17.14 -28.41
N VAL A 272 0.08 -17.33 -27.19
CA VAL A 272 -0.77 -17.50 -26.01
C VAL A 272 -0.44 -16.43 -24.98
N HIS A 273 -1.45 -15.72 -24.52
CA HIS A 273 -1.41 -14.83 -23.37
C HIS A 273 -2.17 -15.45 -22.19
N ARG A 274 -1.66 -15.30 -20.98
CA ARG A 274 -2.29 -15.86 -19.77
C ARG A 274 -2.41 -14.80 -18.72
N GLU A 275 -3.62 -14.75 -18.09
CA GLU A 275 -3.91 -13.89 -16.96
C GLU A 275 -4.59 -14.71 -15.86
N THR A 276 -4.39 -14.28 -14.62
CA THR A 276 -5.07 -14.86 -13.47
C THR A 276 -5.84 -13.77 -12.74
N TYR A 277 -7.14 -13.98 -12.58
CA TYR A 277 -8.01 -13.13 -11.79
C TYR A 277 -8.27 -13.79 -10.44
N HIS A 278 -7.69 -13.26 -9.37
CA HIS A 278 -7.96 -13.68 -8.02
C HIS A 278 -9.32 -13.15 -7.58
N VAL A 279 -10.26 -14.06 -7.32
CA VAL A 279 -11.67 -13.71 -7.05
C VAL A 279 -11.80 -13.03 -5.68
N PRO A 280 -12.18 -11.75 -5.58
CA PRO A 280 -12.42 -11.12 -4.30
C PRO A 280 -13.65 -11.72 -3.60
N TYR A 281 -13.60 -11.78 -2.27
CA TYR A 281 -14.64 -12.38 -1.45
C TYR A 281 -14.85 -11.60 -0.16
N LEU A 282 -16.10 -11.59 0.34
CA LEU A 282 -16.46 -10.83 1.53
C LEU A 282 -16.50 -11.74 2.75
N LEU A 283 -15.64 -11.47 3.75
CA LEU A 283 -15.64 -12.22 5.02
C LEU A 283 -16.44 -11.52 6.11
N THR A 284 -16.42 -10.19 6.15
CA THR A 284 -17.20 -9.41 7.11
C THR A 284 -18.68 -9.58 6.81
N PRO A 285 -19.49 -10.08 7.76
CA PRO A 285 -20.92 -10.22 7.55
C PRO A 285 -21.58 -8.84 7.41
N PRO A 286 -22.78 -8.77 6.81
CA PRO A 286 -23.54 -7.54 6.75
C PRO A 286 -23.73 -6.92 8.14
N GLU A 287 -23.66 -5.59 8.19
CA GLU A 287 -23.80 -4.83 9.43
C GLU A 287 -25.12 -5.13 10.15
N SER A 288 -25.04 -5.27 11.49
CA SER A 288 -26.24 -5.48 12.31
C SER A 288 -27.17 -4.26 12.23
N PRO A 289 -28.48 -4.44 12.01
CA PRO A 289 -29.43 -3.34 12.08
C PRO A 289 -29.66 -2.82 13.52
N LYS A 290 -29.23 -3.55 14.57
CA LYS A 290 -29.26 -3.09 15.95
C LYS A 290 -28.11 -2.11 16.19
N PRO A 291 -28.31 -1.10 17.07
CA PRO A 291 -27.24 -0.16 17.41
C PRO A 291 -25.97 -0.85 17.92
N HIS A 292 -24.83 -0.37 17.49
CA HIS A 292 -23.50 -0.72 18.02
C HIS A 292 -22.66 0.55 18.17
N ILE A 293 -21.74 0.58 19.14
CA ILE A 293 -20.77 1.68 19.31
C ILE A 293 -19.38 1.11 19.10
N ASN A 294 -18.66 1.65 18.14
CA ASN A 294 -17.39 1.18 17.61
C ASN A 294 -16.21 2.06 18.05
N GLY A 295 -15.02 1.79 17.53
CA GLY A 295 -13.82 2.61 17.72
C GLY A 295 -13.18 2.50 19.11
N ALA A 296 -12.27 3.43 19.40
CA ALA A 296 -11.48 3.45 20.63
C ALA A 296 -12.33 3.65 21.90
N THR A 297 -11.95 2.98 22.99
CA THR A 297 -12.57 3.14 24.32
C THR A 297 -11.79 4.06 25.24
N VAL A 298 -10.62 4.48 24.83
CA VAL A 298 -9.71 5.36 25.59
C VAL A 298 -9.22 6.48 24.70
N LEU A 299 -9.11 7.68 25.26
CA LEU A 299 -8.60 8.88 24.58
C LEU A 299 -7.65 9.63 25.51
N GLY A 300 -6.49 10.07 25.03
CA GLY A 300 -5.54 10.92 25.74
C GLY A 300 -5.60 12.35 25.21
N ALA A 301 -5.46 13.33 26.11
CA ALA A 301 -5.31 14.75 25.77
C ALA A 301 -4.58 15.52 26.87
N ARG A 302 -3.85 16.59 26.52
CA ARG A 302 -3.26 17.49 27.50
C ARG A 302 -4.31 18.42 28.12
N ALA A 303 -4.04 18.85 29.34
CA ALA A 303 -4.91 19.79 30.05
C ALA A 303 -5.02 21.12 29.29
N GLY A 304 -6.23 21.54 28.98
CA GLY A 304 -6.51 22.77 28.24
C GLY A 304 -6.43 22.68 26.73
N SER A 305 -5.91 21.60 26.17
CA SER A 305 -5.86 21.39 24.71
C SER A 305 -7.26 21.11 24.13
N PRO A 306 -7.58 21.62 22.93
CA PRO A 306 -8.79 21.27 22.21
C PRO A 306 -8.85 19.77 21.94
N LEU A 307 -10.02 19.18 22.16
CA LEU A 307 -10.28 17.75 21.97
C LEU A 307 -11.47 17.58 21.02
N TYR A 308 -11.33 16.65 20.08
CA TYR A 308 -12.39 16.22 19.17
C TYR A 308 -12.52 14.71 19.24
N TYR A 309 -13.73 14.22 19.37
CA TYR A 309 -14.02 12.78 19.35
C TYR A 309 -15.38 12.55 18.71
N ARG A 310 -15.38 11.94 17.53
CA ARG A 310 -16.59 11.44 16.88
C ARG A 310 -17.00 10.13 17.53
N VAL A 311 -18.26 10.03 17.96
CA VAL A 311 -18.80 8.77 18.47
C VAL A 311 -19.07 7.86 17.27
N ALA A 312 -18.23 6.88 17.08
CA ALA A 312 -18.39 5.87 16.05
C ALA A 312 -19.54 4.94 16.41
N ALA A 313 -20.62 4.97 15.63
CA ALA A 313 -21.79 4.14 15.89
C ALA A 313 -22.45 3.71 14.58
N THR A 314 -22.89 2.45 14.56
CA THR A 314 -23.54 1.79 13.43
C THR A 314 -24.92 1.26 13.82
N GLY A 315 -25.76 0.97 12.83
CA GLY A 315 -27.13 0.45 13.00
C GLY A 315 -28.13 1.09 12.04
N LYS A 316 -29.30 0.48 11.90
CA LYS A 316 -30.36 0.97 11.00
C LYS A 316 -30.82 2.38 11.38
N ALA A 317 -30.82 3.27 10.40
CA ALA A 317 -31.33 4.64 10.56
C ALA A 317 -32.86 4.68 10.82
N PRO A 318 -33.38 5.69 11.56
CA PRO A 318 -32.62 6.74 12.23
C PRO A 318 -31.88 6.21 13.48
N LEU A 319 -30.59 6.55 13.58
CA LEU A 319 -29.73 6.19 14.71
C LEU A 319 -29.45 7.45 15.53
N ASN A 320 -29.83 7.45 16.81
CA ASN A 320 -29.60 8.58 17.71
C ASN A 320 -28.45 8.25 18.66
N VAL A 321 -27.48 9.13 18.70
CA VAL A 321 -26.29 9.01 19.57
C VAL A 321 -26.37 10.06 20.68
N THR A 322 -25.97 9.68 21.89
CA THR A 322 -25.90 10.60 23.04
C THR A 322 -24.62 10.38 23.84
N ALA A 323 -24.11 11.44 24.44
CA ALA A 323 -22.99 11.39 25.37
C ALA A 323 -23.38 12.11 26.67
N THR A 324 -23.20 11.44 27.81
CA THR A 324 -23.52 11.96 29.12
C THR A 324 -22.37 11.82 30.10
N ALA A 325 -22.41 12.49 31.23
CA ALA A 325 -21.33 12.59 32.19
C ALA A 325 -20.05 13.20 31.59
N LEU A 326 -20.22 14.17 30.70
CA LEU A 326 -19.12 14.93 30.14
C LEU A 326 -18.38 15.74 31.23
N PRO A 327 -17.04 15.74 31.25
CA PRO A 327 -16.31 16.63 32.15
C PRO A 327 -16.54 18.10 31.77
N LYS A 328 -16.38 18.99 32.75
CA LYS A 328 -16.53 20.43 32.53
C LYS A 328 -15.56 20.90 31.44
N GLY A 329 -16.07 21.60 30.44
CA GLY A 329 -15.33 22.10 29.27
C GLY A 329 -15.62 21.33 28.00
N LEU A 330 -16.19 20.12 28.08
CA LEU A 330 -16.63 19.40 26.89
C LEU A 330 -18.13 19.60 26.63
N ARG A 331 -18.50 19.58 25.36
CA ARG A 331 -19.88 19.60 24.87
C ARG A 331 -20.08 18.47 23.87
N PHE A 332 -21.32 18.05 23.68
CA PHE A 332 -21.70 17.05 22.68
C PHE A 332 -22.65 17.69 21.65
N ASP A 333 -22.26 17.60 20.40
CA ASP A 333 -23.10 17.91 19.26
C ASP A 333 -23.87 16.64 18.86
N ALA A 334 -25.20 16.64 19.13
CA ALA A 334 -26.03 15.47 18.86
C ALA A 334 -26.31 15.25 17.37
N LYS A 335 -26.21 16.29 16.54
CA LYS A 335 -26.44 16.22 15.10
C LYS A 335 -25.26 15.51 14.41
N GLU A 336 -24.06 15.93 14.75
CA GLU A 336 -22.83 15.39 14.15
C GLU A 336 -22.25 14.20 14.94
N GLY A 337 -22.74 13.92 16.15
CA GLY A 337 -22.23 12.87 17.03
C GLY A 337 -20.83 13.17 17.58
N VAL A 338 -20.48 14.44 17.77
CA VAL A 338 -19.13 14.88 18.10
C VAL A 338 -19.05 15.43 19.53
N ILE A 339 -18.11 14.92 20.33
CA ILE A 339 -17.68 15.51 21.59
C ILE A 339 -16.53 16.47 21.27
N SER A 340 -16.63 17.72 21.73
CA SER A 340 -15.57 18.74 21.52
C SER A 340 -15.44 19.67 22.71
N GLY A 341 -14.29 20.37 22.81
CA GLY A 341 -13.98 21.33 23.86
C GLY A 341 -12.61 21.08 24.48
N ALA A 342 -12.39 21.58 25.70
CA ALA A 342 -11.12 21.40 26.43
C ALA A 342 -11.36 21.12 27.90
N VAL A 343 -10.58 20.22 28.50
CA VAL A 343 -10.62 19.89 29.94
C VAL A 343 -9.34 20.39 30.59
N VAL A 344 -9.46 21.31 31.56
CA VAL A 344 -8.30 21.97 32.19
C VAL A 344 -7.72 21.21 33.40
N ARG A 345 -8.45 20.23 33.95
CA ARG A 345 -7.98 19.45 35.11
C ARG A 345 -7.44 18.11 34.70
N HIS A 346 -6.24 17.78 35.14
CA HIS A 346 -5.68 16.44 35.02
C HIS A 346 -6.61 15.40 35.68
N GLY A 347 -6.67 14.22 35.13
CA GLY A 347 -7.46 13.12 35.68
C GLY A 347 -8.04 12.20 34.62
N THR A 348 -8.75 11.18 35.10
CA THR A 348 -9.44 10.19 34.25
C THR A 348 -10.94 10.40 34.37
N TYR A 349 -11.59 10.60 33.23
CA TYR A 349 -13.01 10.88 33.10
C TYR A 349 -13.71 9.76 32.34
N ARG A 350 -14.90 9.37 32.79
CA ARG A 350 -15.70 8.30 32.19
C ARG A 350 -16.96 8.89 31.60
N VAL A 351 -16.98 9.01 30.27
CA VAL A 351 -18.15 9.51 29.52
C VAL A 351 -19.00 8.30 29.12
N LYS A 352 -20.29 8.40 29.34
CA LYS A 352 -21.29 7.39 28.97
C LYS A 352 -21.82 7.70 27.57
N LEU A 353 -21.57 6.80 26.63
CA LEU A 353 -22.08 6.86 25.27
C LEU A 353 -23.25 5.91 25.12
N SER A 354 -24.28 6.35 24.38
CA SER A 354 -25.42 5.51 24.01
C SER A 354 -25.79 5.73 22.55
N ALA A 355 -26.11 4.67 21.85
CA ALA A 355 -26.66 4.70 20.49
C ALA A 355 -27.99 3.94 20.53
N HIS A 356 -29.08 4.51 19.96
CA HIS A 356 -30.36 3.85 19.93
C HIS A 356 -31.14 4.05 18.62
N ASN A 357 -31.89 3.03 18.25
CA ASN A 357 -32.87 3.05 17.17
C ASN A 357 -34.11 2.21 17.56
N ALA A 358 -35.02 2.00 16.62
CA ALA A 358 -36.24 1.22 16.88
C ALA A 358 -35.96 -0.27 17.27
N LEU A 359 -34.76 -0.79 17.07
CA LEU A 359 -34.40 -2.19 17.31
C LEU A 359 -33.61 -2.41 18.60
N GLY A 360 -33.26 -1.35 19.32
CA GLY A 360 -32.55 -1.47 20.60
C GLY A 360 -31.68 -0.28 20.99
N VAL A 361 -30.86 -0.52 22.02
CA VAL A 361 -29.91 0.45 22.56
C VAL A 361 -28.56 -0.23 22.78
N ALA A 362 -27.50 0.44 22.42
CA ALA A 362 -26.13 0.09 22.77
C ALA A 362 -25.55 1.11 23.76
N HIS A 363 -24.72 0.63 24.68
CA HIS A 363 -24.03 1.48 25.66
C HIS A 363 -22.53 1.18 25.64
N ARG A 364 -21.70 2.23 25.79
CA ARG A 364 -20.25 2.12 25.92
C ARG A 364 -19.71 3.20 26.84
N VAL A 365 -18.60 2.93 27.51
CA VAL A 365 -17.89 3.94 28.28
C VAL A 365 -16.64 4.36 27.51
N LEU A 366 -16.52 5.66 27.25
CA LEU A 366 -15.28 6.28 26.77
C LEU A 366 -14.50 6.78 28.00
N THR A 367 -13.26 6.36 28.14
CA THR A 367 -12.33 6.83 29.16
C THR A 367 -11.46 7.93 28.58
N ILE A 368 -11.58 9.15 29.10
CA ILE A 368 -10.73 10.28 28.69
C ILE A 368 -9.68 10.49 29.79
N LYS A 369 -8.40 10.35 29.42
CA LYS A 369 -7.27 10.61 30.29
C LYS A 369 -6.67 11.97 29.94
N ILE A 370 -6.79 12.92 30.88
CA ILE A 370 -6.20 14.24 30.76
C ILE A 370 -4.85 14.22 31.49
N GLY A 371 -3.78 14.31 30.72
CA GLY A 371 -2.38 14.18 31.19
C GLY A 371 -1.42 14.44 30.02
N ASP A 372 -0.26 13.83 30.06
CA ASP A 372 0.80 14.10 29.09
C ASP A 372 0.83 13.10 27.91
N GLN A 373 0.02 12.05 27.97
CA GLN A 373 0.01 10.99 26.94
C GLN A 373 -1.06 11.25 25.88
N LEU A 374 -0.65 11.24 24.65
CA LEU A 374 -1.51 11.29 23.45
C LEU A 374 -1.62 9.90 22.79
N ALA A 375 -2.48 9.76 21.80
CA ALA A 375 -2.59 8.56 20.97
C ALA A 375 -2.60 7.25 21.79
N LEU A 376 -3.47 7.15 22.81
CA LEU A 376 -3.55 5.98 23.70
C LEU A 376 -4.03 4.70 23.02
N THR A 377 -4.56 4.80 21.81
CA THR A 377 -4.70 3.72 20.80
C THR A 377 -4.03 4.18 19.51
N PRO A 378 -3.64 3.25 18.63
CA PRO A 378 -3.03 3.62 17.36
C PRO A 378 -3.93 4.57 16.54
N PRO A 379 -3.40 5.61 15.88
CA PRO A 379 -4.17 6.43 14.96
C PRO A 379 -4.79 5.61 13.83
N MET A 380 -6.05 5.89 13.49
CA MET A 380 -6.75 5.31 12.34
C MET A 380 -7.22 6.42 11.42
N GLY A 381 -6.91 6.32 10.14
CA GLY A 381 -7.28 7.35 9.18
C GLY A 381 -6.69 7.13 7.80
N TRP A 382 -6.36 8.20 7.13
CA TRP A 382 -5.87 8.25 5.77
C TRP A 382 -4.68 9.19 5.66
N ASN A 383 -3.79 8.89 4.71
CA ASN A 383 -2.68 9.74 4.30
C ASN A 383 -2.65 9.85 2.78
N SER A 384 -2.34 11.02 2.24
CA SER A 384 -2.48 11.33 0.83
C SER A 384 -1.42 10.70 -0.09
N TRP A 385 -0.30 10.20 0.45
CA TRP A 385 0.87 9.88 -0.36
C TRP A 385 0.63 8.79 -1.40
N ASN A 386 0.18 7.61 -0.96
CA ASN A 386 0.05 6.47 -1.87
C ASN A 386 -1.13 6.61 -2.85
N ALA A 387 -2.08 7.52 -2.59
CA ALA A 387 -3.10 7.90 -3.57
C ALA A 387 -2.59 8.99 -4.52
N TYR A 388 -2.22 10.13 -3.98
CA TYR A 388 -2.05 11.35 -4.76
C TYR A 388 -0.61 11.86 -4.88
N GLY A 389 0.35 11.35 -4.09
CA GLY A 389 1.71 11.88 -4.06
C GLY A 389 1.71 13.41 -3.99
N LEU A 390 2.57 14.02 -4.76
CA LEU A 390 2.66 15.50 -4.85
C LEU A 390 1.48 16.16 -5.59
N THR A 391 0.54 15.40 -6.16
CA THR A 391 -0.65 15.97 -6.84
C THR A 391 -1.80 16.25 -5.89
N VAL A 392 -1.63 16.00 -4.59
CA VAL A 392 -2.64 16.31 -3.56
C VAL A 392 -2.97 17.80 -3.54
N ASP A 393 -4.24 18.12 -3.31
CA ASP A 393 -4.77 19.48 -3.21
C ASP A 393 -5.93 19.60 -2.21
N ALA A 394 -6.33 20.81 -1.89
CA ALA A 394 -7.39 21.12 -0.93
C ALA A 394 -8.75 20.50 -1.31
N ALA A 395 -9.07 20.37 -2.60
CA ALA A 395 -10.32 19.79 -3.05
C ALA A 395 -10.35 18.28 -2.80
N LYS A 396 -9.26 17.58 -3.14
CA LYS A 396 -9.10 16.14 -2.88
C LYS A 396 -9.19 15.83 -1.39
N VAL A 397 -8.49 16.60 -0.54
CA VAL A 397 -8.53 16.40 0.93
C VAL A 397 -9.94 16.56 1.50
N ARG A 398 -10.70 17.57 1.04
CA ARG A 398 -12.11 17.73 1.45
C ARG A 398 -12.98 16.58 0.96
N ALA A 399 -12.80 16.17 -0.29
CA ALA A 399 -13.54 15.04 -0.85
C ALA A 399 -13.27 13.74 -0.07
N VAL A 400 -12.02 13.48 0.32
CA VAL A 400 -11.65 12.34 1.17
C VAL A 400 -12.30 12.44 2.56
N ALA A 401 -12.30 13.62 3.19
CA ALA A 401 -12.97 13.81 4.48
C ALA A 401 -14.48 13.52 4.38
N ASP A 402 -15.14 14.03 3.34
CA ASP A 402 -16.56 13.80 3.10
C ASP A 402 -16.84 12.32 2.78
N ALA A 403 -15.96 11.67 2.01
CA ALA A 403 -16.04 10.25 1.70
C ALA A 403 -15.85 9.36 2.94
N MET A 404 -14.94 9.70 3.86
CA MET A 404 -14.74 8.96 5.11
C MET A 404 -16.02 8.95 5.97
N VAL A 405 -16.81 10.02 5.94
CA VAL A 405 -18.10 10.08 6.63
C VAL A 405 -19.20 9.38 5.83
N SER A 406 -19.32 9.68 4.54
CA SER A 406 -20.43 9.18 3.70
C SER A 406 -20.35 7.69 3.38
N SER A 407 -19.14 7.11 3.29
CA SER A 407 -18.92 5.66 3.13
C SER A 407 -19.21 4.86 4.41
N GLY A 408 -19.34 5.55 5.57
CA GLY A 408 -19.51 4.92 6.87
C GLY A 408 -18.22 4.63 7.63
N LEU A 409 -17.02 4.79 7.04
CA LEU A 409 -15.74 4.51 7.72
C LEU A 409 -15.61 5.26 9.06
N ALA A 410 -16.04 6.52 9.13
CA ALA A 410 -16.04 7.28 10.37
C ALA A 410 -16.92 6.66 11.46
N ALA A 411 -17.99 5.91 11.09
CA ALA A 411 -18.83 5.16 12.03
C ALA A 411 -18.16 3.87 12.57
N HIS A 412 -17.02 3.48 11.99
CA HIS A 412 -16.15 2.39 12.44
C HIS A 412 -14.90 2.88 13.17
N GLY A 413 -14.67 4.20 13.26
CA GLY A 413 -13.59 4.79 14.05
C GLY A 413 -12.42 5.39 13.25
N TRP A 414 -12.51 5.42 11.93
CA TRP A 414 -11.53 6.09 11.06
C TRP A 414 -11.72 7.61 11.18
N THR A 415 -10.67 8.34 11.61
CA THR A 415 -10.86 9.75 11.98
C THR A 415 -9.75 10.69 11.52
N TYR A 416 -8.53 10.22 11.25
CA TYR A 416 -7.46 11.08 10.78
C TYR A 416 -7.50 11.26 9.26
N VAL A 417 -7.29 12.49 8.79
CA VAL A 417 -7.09 12.84 7.38
C VAL A 417 -5.81 13.65 7.30
N ASN A 418 -4.76 13.01 6.80
CA ASN A 418 -3.41 13.55 6.81
C ASN A 418 -2.98 13.93 5.39
N ILE A 419 -2.55 15.18 5.22
CA ILE A 419 -1.87 15.63 4.02
C ILE A 419 -0.38 15.25 4.16
N ASP A 420 0.14 14.52 3.19
CA ASP A 420 1.57 14.24 3.07
C ASP A 420 2.31 15.40 2.40
N ASP A 421 3.50 15.17 1.86
CA ASP A 421 4.35 16.17 1.19
C ASP A 421 3.65 16.88 0.03
N GLY A 422 4.06 18.11 -0.27
CA GLY A 422 3.61 18.88 -1.44
C GLY A 422 2.56 19.95 -1.16
N TRP A 423 2.34 20.35 0.11
CA TRP A 423 1.47 21.46 0.46
C TRP A 423 2.27 22.76 0.71
N GLU A 424 3.55 22.65 1.01
CA GLU A 424 4.42 23.76 1.40
C GLU A 424 4.71 24.69 0.22
N SER A 425 4.99 25.94 0.53
CA SER A 425 5.50 26.92 -0.44
C SER A 425 6.98 26.67 -0.78
N ALA A 426 7.46 27.29 -1.83
CA ALA A 426 8.87 27.21 -2.24
C ALA A 426 9.80 28.10 -1.42
N SER A 427 9.28 29.06 -0.64
CA SER A 427 10.06 29.98 0.20
C SER A 427 9.27 30.44 1.41
N ARG A 428 9.97 30.77 2.50
CA ARG A 428 9.39 31.43 3.67
C ARG A 428 9.14 32.89 3.37
N ASP A 429 8.25 33.53 4.13
CA ASP A 429 8.03 34.97 4.02
C ASP A 429 9.18 35.77 4.67
N GLU A 430 9.08 37.11 4.65
CA GLU A 430 10.05 38.01 5.22
C GLU A 430 10.25 37.85 6.76
N ARG A 431 9.27 37.23 7.43
CA ARG A 431 9.33 36.93 8.87
C ARG A 431 9.89 35.55 9.16
N GLY A 432 10.10 34.74 8.11
CA GLY A 432 10.51 33.35 8.19
C GLY A 432 9.35 32.36 8.40
N ASP A 433 8.09 32.80 8.29
CA ASP A 433 6.92 31.94 8.43
C ASP A 433 6.79 31.01 7.22
N ILE A 434 6.43 29.77 7.48
CA ILE A 434 6.06 28.79 6.43
C ILE A 434 4.67 29.11 5.90
N HIS A 435 4.50 28.99 4.59
CA HIS A 435 3.22 29.18 3.91
C HIS A 435 2.83 27.97 3.07
N THR A 436 1.56 27.92 2.72
CA THR A 436 1.04 26.94 1.77
C THR A 436 1.28 27.40 0.33
N ASN A 437 1.35 26.45 -0.59
CA ASN A 437 1.38 26.74 -2.02
C ASN A 437 -0.05 26.97 -2.58
N VAL A 438 -0.14 27.20 -3.90
CA VAL A 438 -1.42 27.50 -4.58
C VAL A 438 -2.45 26.37 -4.53
N LYS A 439 -2.03 25.12 -4.28
CA LYS A 439 -2.92 23.96 -4.14
C LYS A 439 -3.70 24.00 -2.81
N PHE A 440 -3.18 24.74 -1.81
CA PHE A 440 -3.73 24.84 -0.46
C PHE A 440 -3.91 26.29 -0.01
N PRO A 441 -4.82 27.07 -0.63
CA PRO A 441 -4.92 28.51 -0.38
C PRO A 441 -5.36 28.86 1.04
N ASP A 442 -6.03 27.98 1.76
CA ASP A 442 -6.51 28.18 3.12
C ASP A 442 -6.52 26.87 3.92
N MET A 443 -5.40 26.58 4.58
CA MET A 443 -5.19 25.36 5.36
C MET A 443 -6.12 25.30 6.59
N LYS A 444 -6.33 26.47 7.22
CA LYS A 444 -7.24 26.53 8.38
C LYS A 444 -8.67 26.16 8.02
N SER A 445 -9.17 26.59 6.89
CA SER A 445 -10.51 26.24 6.41
C SER A 445 -10.66 24.73 6.14
N ILE A 446 -9.57 24.02 5.78
CA ILE A 446 -9.57 22.55 5.67
C ILE A 446 -9.71 21.94 7.06
N ALA A 447 -8.87 22.36 8.02
CA ALA A 447 -8.95 21.89 9.40
C ALA A 447 -10.35 22.12 10.02
N ASP A 448 -10.92 23.31 9.83
CA ASP A 448 -12.26 23.64 10.34
C ASP A 448 -13.34 22.73 9.72
N HIS A 449 -13.25 22.39 8.44
CA HIS A 449 -14.14 21.46 7.75
C HIS A 449 -14.08 20.05 8.35
N LEU A 450 -12.87 19.54 8.59
CA LEU A 450 -12.65 18.23 9.21
C LEU A 450 -13.15 18.19 10.66
N HIS A 451 -12.80 19.20 11.45
CA HIS A 451 -13.21 19.29 12.85
C HIS A 451 -14.73 19.38 13.02
N ALA A 452 -15.43 20.08 12.12
CA ALA A 452 -16.90 20.13 12.12
C ALA A 452 -17.52 18.73 11.96
N GLN A 453 -16.85 17.83 11.25
CA GLN A 453 -17.27 16.43 11.08
C GLN A 453 -16.72 15.50 12.18
N GLY A 454 -15.96 16.01 13.14
CA GLY A 454 -15.31 15.24 14.21
C GLY A 454 -14.09 14.44 13.74
N LEU A 455 -13.56 14.77 12.56
CA LEU A 455 -12.30 14.22 12.02
C LEU A 455 -11.13 15.03 12.56
N ARG A 456 -9.92 14.49 12.40
CA ARG A 456 -8.66 15.11 12.82
C ARG A 456 -7.79 15.41 11.61
N PHE A 457 -7.10 16.53 11.68
CA PHE A 457 -6.32 17.06 10.57
C PHE A 457 -4.82 16.84 10.79
N GLY A 458 -4.14 16.21 9.84
CA GLY A 458 -2.70 16.01 9.85
C GLY A 458 -1.99 16.66 8.67
N ILE A 459 -0.72 16.95 8.88
CA ILE A 459 0.20 17.48 7.87
C ILE A 459 1.54 16.76 7.93
N TYR A 460 2.40 17.09 6.97
CA TYR A 460 3.75 16.59 6.80
C TYR A 460 4.78 17.71 6.86
N SER A 461 6.01 17.41 7.28
CA SER A 461 7.19 18.25 7.10
C SER A 461 8.48 17.42 7.29
N SER A 462 9.64 18.08 7.23
CA SER A 462 10.95 17.45 7.39
C SER A 462 11.85 18.29 8.30
N PRO A 463 12.76 17.69 9.10
CA PRO A 463 13.79 18.40 9.86
C PRO A 463 14.90 18.98 8.99
N GLY A 464 14.97 18.60 7.73
CA GLY A 464 15.95 19.12 6.78
C GLY A 464 15.63 20.52 6.28
N PRO A 465 16.50 21.10 5.44
CA PRO A 465 16.19 22.34 4.74
C PRO A 465 15.06 22.17 3.73
N GLU A 466 14.88 20.95 3.21
CA GLU A 466 13.85 20.59 2.25
C GLU A 466 13.12 19.33 2.66
N THR A 467 11.88 19.17 2.17
CA THR A 467 11.10 17.92 2.22
C THR A 467 11.60 16.92 1.17
N CYS A 468 11.07 15.70 1.14
CA CYS A 468 11.36 14.73 0.09
C CYS A 468 10.93 15.26 -1.29
N GLY A 469 9.78 15.95 -1.38
CA GLY A 469 9.27 16.58 -2.58
C GLY A 469 9.94 17.91 -2.94
N LYS A 470 11.07 18.27 -2.29
CA LYS A 470 11.84 19.50 -2.53
C LYS A 470 11.10 20.80 -2.18
N TYR A 471 10.14 20.73 -1.29
CA TYR A 471 9.54 21.89 -0.67
C TYR A 471 10.31 22.30 0.58
N ILE A 472 9.92 23.40 1.21
CA ILE A 472 10.61 23.89 2.40
C ILE A 472 10.41 22.97 3.60
N GLY A 473 11.51 22.52 4.20
CA GLY A 473 11.54 21.85 5.49
C GLY A 473 11.64 22.82 6.69
N SER A 474 11.65 22.25 7.89
CA SER A 474 11.56 23.01 9.16
C SER A 474 12.91 23.38 9.78
N LYS A 475 14.04 23.02 9.16
CA LYS A 475 15.38 23.21 9.75
C LYS A 475 15.62 24.63 10.24
N GLY A 476 15.80 24.76 11.56
CA GLY A 476 16.06 26.07 12.23
C GLY A 476 14.81 26.94 12.43
N HIS A 477 13.63 26.43 12.07
CA HIS A 477 12.33 27.10 12.21
C HIS A 477 11.29 26.26 12.96
N GLU A 478 11.70 25.17 13.62
CA GLU A 478 10.81 24.16 14.22
C GLU A 478 9.75 24.77 15.13
N ARG A 479 10.15 25.76 15.95
CA ARG A 479 9.22 26.47 16.85
C ARG A 479 8.22 27.33 16.08
N GLN A 480 8.70 28.08 15.10
CA GLN A 480 7.87 28.97 14.28
C GLN A 480 6.86 28.22 13.45
N ASP A 481 7.28 27.09 12.86
CA ASP A 481 6.41 26.21 12.09
C ASP A 481 5.34 25.58 12.99
N ALA A 482 5.71 25.08 14.18
CA ALA A 482 4.76 24.55 15.14
C ALA A 482 3.71 25.59 15.56
N ASP A 483 4.10 26.87 15.73
CA ASP A 483 3.17 27.97 16.04
C ASP A 483 2.15 28.17 14.90
N VAL A 484 2.59 28.15 13.64
CA VAL A 484 1.75 28.26 12.45
C VAL A 484 0.79 27.06 12.34
N TRP A 485 1.29 25.82 12.48
CA TRP A 485 0.48 24.61 12.39
C TRP A 485 -0.58 24.53 13.49
N ALA A 486 -0.24 24.92 14.71
CA ALA A 486 -1.18 25.00 15.81
C ALA A 486 -2.30 26.02 15.52
N ALA A 487 -1.97 27.18 14.93
CA ALA A 487 -2.93 28.20 14.52
C ALA A 487 -3.88 27.71 13.39
N TRP A 488 -3.39 26.85 12.48
CA TRP A 488 -4.24 26.22 11.47
C TRP A 488 -5.17 25.15 12.03
N GLY A 489 -4.83 24.58 13.18
CA GLY A 489 -5.65 23.54 13.81
C GLY A 489 -5.15 22.12 13.54
N VAL A 490 -3.87 21.94 13.30
CA VAL A 490 -3.25 20.62 13.05
C VAL A 490 -3.31 19.74 14.30
N ASP A 491 -3.66 18.45 14.12
CA ASP A 491 -3.77 17.43 15.17
C ASP A 491 -2.70 16.33 15.05
N TYR A 492 -1.99 16.27 13.92
CA TYR A 492 -1.02 15.22 13.61
C TYR A 492 0.08 15.75 12.69
N LEU A 493 1.31 15.42 12.99
CA LEU A 493 2.47 15.76 12.16
C LEU A 493 3.24 14.50 11.79
N LYS A 494 3.35 14.19 10.48
CA LYS A 494 4.37 13.28 9.94
C LYS A 494 5.64 14.10 9.71
N TYR A 495 6.75 13.67 10.31
CA TYR A 495 8.02 14.38 10.28
C TYR A 495 9.13 13.49 9.73
N ASP A 496 9.41 13.67 8.45
CA ASP A 496 10.25 12.79 7.64
C ASP A 496 11.71 13.20 7.65
N LEU A 497 12.63 12.26 7.51
CA LEU A 497 14.06 12.51 7.66
C LEU A 497 14.71 13.16 6.42
N CYS A 498 13.96 13.35 5.34
CA CYS A 498 14.45 13.87 4.06
C CYS A 498 15.33 15.11 4.17
N SER A 499 16.36 15.16 3.36
CA SER A 499 17.42 16.19 3.31
C SER A 499 18.16 16.47 4.63
N TYR A 500 17.63 16.07 5.79
CA TYR A 500 18.35 16.17 7.06
C TYR A 500 19.57 15.27 7.09
N GLU A 501 19.50 14.10 6.48
CA GLU A 501 20.62 13.16 6.38
C GLU A 501 21.86 13.79 5.74
N LEU A 502 21.69 14.68 4.77
CA LEU A 502 22.77 15.43 4.14
C LEU A 502 23.49 16.39 5.11
N THR A 503 22.87 16.68 6.24
CA THR A 503 23.41 17.57 7.28
C THR A 503 24.04 16.82 8.45
N MET A 504 23.91 15.48 8.48
CA MET A 504 24.50 14.63 9.50
C MET A 504 25.98 14.36 9.24
N PRO A 505 26.74 13.93 10.25
CA PRO A 505 28.07 13.37 10.04
C PRO A 505 28.01 12.16 9.09
N LYS A 506 29.11 11.86 8.39
CA LYS A 506 29.21 10.70 7.48
C LYS A 506 28.87 9.35 8.16
N GLU A 507 29.15 9.24 9.46
CA GLU A 507 28.75 8.10 10.30
C GLU A 507 27.89 8.61 11.46
N PRO A 508 26.58 8.77 11.24
CA PRO A 508 25.70 9.34 12.25
C PRO A 508 25.49 8.39 13.44
N THR A 509 25.50 8.94 14.62
CA THR A 509 25.18 8.23 15.88
C THR A 509 23.67 8.22 16.12
N VAL A 510 23.22 7.47 17.14
CA VAL A 510 21.82 7.53 17.60
C VAL A 510 21.44 8.97 18.03
N ALA A 511 22.36 9.69 18.67
CA ALA A 511 22.12 11.07 19.12
C ALA A 511 21.92 12.04 17.94
N ASP A 512 22.58 11.81 16.80
CA ASP A 512 22.39 12.62 15.59
C ASP A 512 20.99 12.41 15.01
N HIS A 513 20.49 11.17 15.01
CA HIS A 513 19.11 10.85 14.62
C HIS A 513 18.07 11.39 15.62
N GLN A 514 18.34 11.35 16.93
CA GLN A 514 17.44 11.85 17.96
C GLN A 514 17.27 13.38 17.95
N LYS A 515 18.33 14.09 17.60
CA LYS A 515 18.39 15.57 17.73
C LYS A 515 17.23 16.30 17.03
N PRO A 516 16.93 16.06 15.75
CA PRO A 516 15.87 16.80 15.05
C PRO A 516 14.48 16.51 15.64
N TYR A 517 14.21 15.28 16.04
CA TYR A 517 12.93 14.90 16.63
C TYR A 517 12.71 15.49 18.01
N ARG A 518 13.78 15.58 18.83
CA ARG A 518 13.73 16.26 20.12
C ARG A 518 13.42 17.75 19.96
N LEU A 519 14.05 18.44 19.01
CA LEU A 519 13.78 19.86 18.73
C LEU A 519 12.32 20.09 18.32
N MET A 520 11.80 19.27 17.42
CA MET A 520 10.41 19.36 16.99
C MET A 520 9.46 19.03 18.14
N HIS A 521 9.72 17.96 18.90
CA HIS A 521 8.90 17.62 20.08
C HIS A 521 8.78 18.80 21.07
N GLU A 522 9.91 19.45 21.40
CA GLU A 522 9.93 20.64 22.28
C GLU A 522 9.06 21.77 21.70
N ALA A 523 9.11 21.98 20.38
CA ALA A 523 8.29 22.96 19.69
C ALA A 523 6.78 22.63 19.76
N LEU A 524 6.41 21.35 19.54
CA LEU A 524 5.03 20.88 19.63
C LEU A 524 4.48 20.91 21.06
N GLN A 525 5.30 20.56 22.06
CA GLN A 525 4.90 20.61 23.47
C GLN A 525 4.60 22.02 23.95
N ALA A 526 5.23 23.03 23.37
CA ALA A 526 5.00 24.42 23.70
C ALA A 526 3.69 24.99 23.14
N GLN A 527 2.98 24.23 22.28
CA GLN A 527 1.72 24.65 21.70
C GLN A 527 0.55 24.44 22.66
N SER A 528 -0.50 25.27 22.52
CA SER A 528 -1.76 25.15 23.27
C SER A 528 -2.70 24.06 22.73
N ARG A 529 -2.23 23.26 21.76
CA ARG A 529 -2.96 22.23 21.05
C ARG A 529 -2.18 20.93 21.06
N ASP A 530 -2.86 19.81 21.14
CA ASP A 530 -2.26 18.49 20.99
C ASP A 530 -2.00 18.19 19.51
N ILE A 531 -0.75 17.81 19.21
CA ILE A 531 -0.35 17.35 17.89
C ILE A 531 0.33 15.99 18.07
N VAL A 532 -0.26 14.95 17.52
CA VAL A 532 0.31 13.59 17.52
C VAL A 532 1.56 13.61 16.65
N PHE A 533 2.70 13.16 17.20
CA PHE A 533 3.99 13.24 16.54
C PHE A 533 4.39 11.91 15.94
N SER A 534 4.39 11.84 14.62
CA SER A 534 4.78 10.68 13.81
C SER A 534 6.15 10.93 13.20
N MET A 535 7.11 10.07 13.54
CA MET A 535 8.47 10.15 13.06
C MET A 535 8.67 9.20 11.88
N CYS A 536 9.04 9.74 10.72
CA CYS A 536 9.34 8.94 9.53
C CYS A 536 10.86 8.98 9.28
N GLN A 537 11.56 7.91 9.63
CA GLN A 537 13.01 7.77 9.51
C GLN A 537 13.39 6.30 9.18
N TYR A 538 12.46 5.54 8.64
CA TYR A 538 12.65 4.24 7.97
C TYR A 538 13.27 3.14 8.85
N GLY A 539 13.08 3.18 10.18
CA GLY A 539 13.63 2.19 11.11
C GLY A 539 15.09 2.42 11.51
N SER A 540 15.69 3.55 11.06
CA SER A 540 17.10 3.87 11.28
C SER A 540 17.50 3.82 12.74
N LYS A 541 18.65 3.18 13.03
CA LYS A 541 19.20 3.00 14.38
C LYS A 541 18.22 2.36 15.37
N GLU A 542 17.33 1.47 14.89
CA GLU A 542 16.35 0.77 15.74
C GLU A 542 15.48 1.77 16.54
N VAL A 543 14.83 2.69 15.84
CA VAL A 543 14.02 3.78 16.40
C VAL A 543 13.03 3.33 17.48
N TRP A 544 12.52 2.14 17.40
CA TRP A 544 11.63 1.55 18.40
C TRP A 544 12.23 1.49 19.81
N LYS A 545 13.57 1.55 19.93
CA LYS A 545 14.26 1.59 21.22
C LYS A 545 14.39 2.98 21.83
N TRP A 546 14.24 4.05 21.05
CA TRP A 546 14.49 5.42 21.49
C TRP A 546 13.44 6.45 21.06
N GLY A 547 12.54 6.09 20.14
CA GLY A 547 11.56 7.03 19.59
C GLY A 547 10.67 7.69 20.64
N GLY A 548 10.25 6.93 21.66
CA GLY A 548 9.49 7.44 22.79
C GLY A 548 10.27 8.47 23.64
N ASP A 549 11.60 8.31 23.78
CA ASP A 549 12.45 9.21 24.58
C ASP A 549 12.60 10.62 23.98
N VAL A 550 12.31 10.76 22.69
CA VAL A 550 12.31 12.03 21.98
C VAL A 550 10.91 12.54 21.67
N GLY A 551 9.88 11.92 22.27
CA GLY A 551 8.50 12.36 22.23
C GLY A 551 7.68 11.86 21.04
N GLY A 552 8.18 10.89 20.26
CA GLY A 552 7.42 10.24 19.20
C GLY A 552 6.21 9.48 19.75
N ASN A 553 5.03 9.71 19.16
CA ASN A 553 3.84 8.91 19.42
C ASN A 553 3.77 7.68 18.50
N LEU A 554 4.38 7.76 17.34
CA LEU A 554 4.60 6.65 16.44
C LEU A 554 5.85 6.88 15.59
N TRP A 555 6.39 5.82 15.01
CA TRP A 555 7.59 5.88 14.19
C TRP A 555 7.62 4.76 13.16
N ARG A 556 8.03 5.10 11.94
CA ARG A 556 8.25 4.16 10.85
C ARG A 556 9.32 3.15 11.22
N THR A 557 9.03 1.87 10.99
CA THR A 557 9.95 0.75 11.29
C THR A 557 10.68 0.23 10.07
N THR A 558 10.23 0.59 8.87
CA THR A 558 10.72 0.14 7.56
C THR A 558 10.75 1.29 6.55
N GLY A 559 11.35 1.05 5.39
CA GLY A 559 11.20 1.88 4.19
C GLY A 559 9.75 1.95 3.70
N ASP A 560 9.55 2.69 2.60
CA ASP A 560 8.22 2.88 2.04
C ASP A 560 7.68 1.60 1.40
N MET A 561 6.36 1.40 1.59
CA MET A 561 5.66 0.23 1.06
C MET A 561 5.17 0.45 -0.36
N GLU A 562 5.32 -0.58 -1.17
CA GLU A 562 4.68 -0.71 -2.47
C GLU A 562 3.47 -1.65 -2.38
N ASP A 563 2.55 -1.55 -3.33
CA ASP A 563 1.42 -2.46 -3.47
C ASP A 563 1.83 -3.78 -4.17
N SER A 564 2.84 -4.44 -3.62
CA SER A 564 3.32 -5.74 -4.08
C SER A 564 3.48 -6.70 -2.89
N TRP A 565 3.23 -7.99 -3.12
CA TRP A 565 3.44 -8.99 -2.07
C TRP A 565 4.87 -8.99 -1.55
N ARG A 566 5.84 -8.78 -2.43
CA ARG A 566 7.24 -8.67 -2.01
C ARG A 566 7.44 -7.58 -0.95
N SER A 567 6.90 -6.39 -1.19
CA SER A 567 7.02 -5.28 -0.25
C SER A 567 6.30 -5.57 1.07
N VAL A 568 5.07 -6.09 1.02
CA VAL A 568 4.32 -6.51 2.20
C VAL A 568 5.09 -7.58 2.99
N ARG A 569 5.69 -8.56 2.30
CA ARG A 569 6.47 -9.62 2.93
C ARG A 569 7.74 -9.11 3.59
N GLU A 570 8.49 -8.21 2.96
CA GLU A 570 9.70 -7.59 3.52
C GLU A 570 9.39 -6.84 4.82
N VAL A 571 8.24 -6.14 4.86
CA VAL A 571 7.76 -5.49 6.08
C VAL A 571 7.42 -6.52 7.15
N ILE A 572 6.62 -7.55 6.83
CA ILE A 572 6.24 -8.64 7.75
C ILE A 572 7.48 -9.25 8.41
N ASP A 573 8.47 -9.62 7.60
CA ASP A 573 9.68 -10.30 8.04
C ASP A 573 10.50 -9.50 9.07
N SER A 574 10.35 -8.17 9.10
CA SER A 574 11.08 -7.27 9.99
C SER A 574 10.39 -6.97 11.32
N GLN A 575 9.04 -7.07 11.39
CA GLN A 575 8.27 -6.54 12.52
C GLN A 575 8.49 -7.26 13.86
N TYR A 576 8.98 -8.48 13.87
CA TYR A 576 9.30 -9.18 15.12
C TYR A 576 10.39 -8.49 15.96
N LEU A 577 11.22 -7.63 15.32
CA LEU A 577 12.26 -6.86 16.00
C LEU A 577 11.68 -5.68 16.78
N SER A 578 10.68 -5.01 16.22
CA SER A 578 10.09 -3.79 16.78
C SER A 578 8.89 -4.05 17.68
N SER A 579 8.14 -5.14 17.44
CA SER A 579 6.87 -5.43 18.14
C SER A 579 6.94 -5.42 19.68
N PRO A 580 8.05 -5.80 20.36
CA PRO A 580 8.11 -5.72 21.82
C PRO A 580 8.10 -4.31 22.40
N TYR A 581 8.28 -3.28 21.56
CA TYR A 581 8.46 -1.89 22.02
C TYR A 581 7.19 -1.03 21.87
N ALA A 582 6.14 -1.53 21.21
CA ALA A 582 4.87 -0.82 21.13
C ALA A 582 4.15 -0.78 22.47
N THR A 583 3.71 0.41 22.88
CA THR A 583 2.97 0.65 24.13
C THR A 583 1.97 1.80 23.92
N PRO A 584 0.94 1.96 24.78
CA PRO A 584 -0.01 3.07 24.67
C PRO A 584 0.66 4.43 24.55
N GLY A 585 0.40 5.13 23.44
CA GLY A 585 1.00 6.42 23.12
C GLY A 585 2.33 6.36 22.37
N HIS A 586 2.81 5.14 22.07
CA HIS A 586 4.10 4.87 21.42
C HIS A 586 3.99 3.65 20.51
N TRP A 587 3.80 3.87 19.20
CA TRP A 587 3.42 2.83 18.24
C TRP A 587 4.47 2.62 17.17
N ASN A 588 4.74 1.35 16.86
CA ASN A 588 5.48 1.00 15.65
C ASN A 588 4.57 1.19 14.43
N ASP A 589 5.08 1.88 13.43
CA ASP A 589 4.40 2.14 12.17
C ASP A 589 5.09 1.37 11.04
N PRO A 590 4.51 0.25 10.57
CA PRO A 590 5.08 -0.54 9.48
C PRO A 590 4.72 0.02 8.10
N ASP A 591 4.22 1.24 8.02
CA ASP A 591 3.74 1.98 6.87
C ASP A 591 2.24 1.77 6.56
N MET A 592 1.76 2.49 5.54
CA MET A 592 0.35 2.63 5.19
C MET A 592 -0.28 1.33 4.66
N LEU A 593 -1.60 1.26 4.74
CA LEU A 593 -2.37 0.19 4.13
C LEU A 593 -2.55 0.45 2.63
N VAL A 594 -1.99 -0.43 1.80
CA VAL A 594 -2.05 -0.37 0.33
C VAL A 594 -3.17 -1.24 -0.23
N VAL A 595 -4.41 -0.98 0.19
CA VAL A 595 -5.64 -1.69 -0.23
C VAL A 595 -6.49 -0.80 -1.12
N GLY A 596 -7.42 -1.37 -1.90
CA GLY A 596 -8.28 -0.61 -2.81
C GLY A 596 -7.52 -0.03 -4.00
N GLU A 597 -7.74 1.24 -4.35
CA GLU A 597 -7.05 1.92 -5.45
C GLU A 597 -5.93 2.81 -4.94
N VAL A 598 -4.77 2.76 -5.59
CA VAL A 598 -3.55 3.53 -5.27
C VAL A 598 -2.99 4.17 -6.53
N GLY A 599 -2.05 5.15 -6.42
CA GLY A 599 -1.56 5.85 -7.63
C GLY A 599 -0.25 6.62 -7.47
N TRP A 600 0.17 6.95 -6.24
CA TRP A 600 1.38 7.77 -5.94
C TRP A 600 1.47 9.07 -6.76
N GLY A 601 0.30 9.69 -7.05
CA GLY A 601 0.21 10.91 -7.85
C GLY A 601 0.16 10.71 -9.36
N GLY A 602 0.23 9.45 -9.81
CA GLY A 602 0.00 9.09 -11.19
C GLY A 602 -1.42 8.61 -11.47
N GLU A 603 -1.58 7.75 -12.46
CA GLU A 603 -2.86 7.12 -12.75
C GLU A 603 -3.27 6.18 -11.62
N MET A 604 -4.52 6.31 -11.16
CA MET A 604 -5.08 5.41 -10.16
C MET A 604 -5.27 4.03 -10.75
N HIS A 605 -4.92 3.02 -9.97
CA HIS A 605 -5.12 1.62 -10.33
C HIS A 605 -5.47 0.80 -9.09
N PRO A 606 -6.21 -0.31 -9.23
CA PRO A 606 -6.40 -1.24 -8.13
C PRO A 606 -5.06 -1.73 -7.59
N THR A 607 -4.98 -1.89 -6.30
CA THR A 607 -3.78 -2.49 -5.68
C THR A 607 -3.44 -3.83 -6.34
N ARG A 608 -2.16 -4.07 -6.56
CA ARG A 608 -1.66 -5.31 -7.19
C ARG A 608 -1.59 -6.49 -6.22
N ILE A 609 -1.77 -6.25 -4.91
CA ILE A 609 -1.86 -7.34 -3.94
C ILE A 609 -3.24 -8.02 -4.01
N THR A 610 -3.22 -9.34 -3.98
CA THR A 610 -4.42 -10.19 -4.10
C THR A 610 -5.37 -10.02 -2.92
N PRO A 611 -6.63 -10.47 -3.02
CA PRO A 611 -7.55 -10.43 -1.89
C PRO A 611 -7.03 -11.14 -0.63
N ASP A 612 -6.38 -12.30 -0.77
CA ASP A 612 -5.80 -13.04 0.35
C ASP A 612 -4.65 -12.25 1.00
N GLU A 613 -3.81 -11.59 0.20
CA GLU A 613 -2.75 -10.71 0.67
C GLU A 613 -3.27 -9.47 1.40
N GLN A 614 -4.37 -8.87 0.92
CA GLN A 614 -5.01 -7.75 1.60
C GLN A 614 -5.58 -8.14 2.98
N TYR A 615 -6.20 -9.32 3.10
CA TYR A 615 -6.60 -9.86 4.40
C TYR A 615 -5.40 -10.10 5.33
N THR A 616 -4.31 -10.62 4.81
CA THR A 616 -3.06 -10.84 5.54
C THR A 616 -2.45 -9.52 6.01
N HIS A 617 -2.36 -8.54 5.13
CA HIS A 617 -1.84 -7.20 5.40
C HIS A 617 -2.58 -6.55 6.58
N ILE A 618 -3.91 -6.40 6.48
CA ILE A 618 -4.70 -5.78 7.55
C ILE A 618 -4.65 -6.60 8.86
N SER A 619 -4.68 -7.94 8.76
CA SER A 619 -4.65 -8.79 9.97
C SER A 619 -3.36 -8.62 10.77
N LEU A 620 -2.21 -8.51 10.09
CA LEU A 620 -0.95 -8.33 10.81
C LEU A 620 -0.83 -6.93 11.40
N TRP A 621 -1.16 -5.86 10.63
CA TRP A 621 -1.15 -4.49 11.16
C TRP A 621 -2.03 -4.37 12.41
N THR A 622 -3.22 -4.94 12.36
CA THR A 622 -4.13 -5.03 13.51
C THR A 622 -3.49 -5.74 14.72
N LEU A 623 -2.83 -6.88 14.50
CA LEU A 623 -2.16 -7.61 15.57
C LEU A 623 -0.97 -6.84 16.13
N LEU A 624 -0.25 -6.10 15.31
CA LEU A 624 0.90 -5.28 15.73
C LEU A 624 0.49 -4.03 16.50
N ALA A 625 -0.82 -3.72 16.65
CA ALA A 625 -1.28 -2.43 17.14
C ALA A 625 -0.65 -1.26 16.35
N ALA A 626 -0.56 -1.43 15.06
CA ALA A 626 0.03 -0.45 14.16
C ALA A 626 -0.95 0.68 13.85
N PRO A 627 -0.50 1.90 13.58
CA PRO A 627 -1.37 2.90 12.99
C PRO A 627 -2.02 2.34 11.71
N LEU A 628 -3.35 2.38 11.64
CA LEU A 628 -4.08 1.99 10.44
C LEU A 628 -4.30 3.23 9.58
N LEU A 629 -3.32 3.55 8.74
CA LEU A 629 -3.35 4.69 7.82
C LEU A 629 -3.57 4.19 6.40
N LEU A 630 -4.73 4.52 5.82
CA LEU A 630 -5.09 4.17 4.46
C LEU A 630 -4.31 5.02 3.46
N GLY A 631 -3.68 4.39 2.47
CA GLY A 631 -2.98 5.06 1.38
C GLY A 631 -3.76 5.09 0.07
N ASN A 632 -5.05 4.80 0.07
CA ASN A 632 -5.85 4.58 -1.13
C ASN A 632 -6.75 5.77 -1.51
N GLU A 633 -7.31 5.72 -2.72
CA GLU A 633 -8.40 6.58 -3.14
C GLU A 633 -9.67 6.30 -2.33
N MET A 634 -10.21 7.32 -1.68
CA MET A 634 -11.30 7.19 -0.73
C MET A 634 -12.67 7.52 -1.33
N THR A 635 -12.71 8.23 -2.46
CA THR A 635 -13.98 8.68 -3.03
C THR A 635 -14.70 7.60 -3.85
N HIS A 636 -14.00 6.49 -4.16
CA HIS A 636 -14.50 5.37 -4.94
C HIS A 636 -14.14 4.01 -4.30
N LEU A 637 -14.65 3.77 -3.08
CA LEU A 637 -14.42 2.49 -2.40
C LEU A 637 -15.32 1.39 -3.00
N ASP A 638 -14.70 0.34 -3.52
CA ASP A 638 -15.40 -0.85 -3.96
C ASP A 638 -15.95 -1.68 -2.78
N PRO A 639 -16.92 -2.59 -3.01
CA PRO A 639 -17.54 -3.37 -1.93
C PRO A 639 -16.56 -4.28 -1.18
N PHE A 640 -15.49 -4.77 -1.83
CA PHE A 640 -14.49 -5.60 -1.19
C PHE A 640 -13.63 -4.77 -0.24
N THR A 641 -13.11 -3.65 -0.70
CA THR A 641 -12.32 -2.71 0.12
C THR A 641 -13.13 -2.20 1.31
N LEU A 642 -14.40 -1.82 1.09
CA LEU A 642 -15.26 -1.39 2.18
C LEU A 642 -15.50 -2.51 3.20
N ASN A 643 -15.70 -3.77 2.75
CA ASN A 643 -15.89 -4.93 3.62
C ASN A 643 -14.63 -5.23 4.47
N LEU A 644 -13.43 -5.02 3.92
CA LEU A 644 -12.17 -5.13 4.66
C LEU A 644 -12.09 -4.08 5.79
N LEU A 645 -12.46 -2.83 5.49
CA LEU A 645 -12.23 -1.68 6.37
C LEU A 645 -13.32 -1.46 7.43
N THR A 646 -14.43 -2.19 7.36
CA THR A 646 -15.58 -2.03 8.26
C THR A 646 -15.80 -3.21 9.23
N ASN A 647 -14.80 -4.09 9.39
CA ASN A 647 -14.90 -5.17 10.38
C ASN A 647 -14.58 -4.67 11.78
N ASP A 648 -15.61 -4.40 12.57
CA ASP A 648 -15.49 -3.87 13.94
C ASP A 648 -14.71 -4.79 14.89
N GLU A 649 -14.69 -6.10 14.66
CA GLU A 649 -13.93 -7.02 15.51
C GLU A 649 -12.44 -7.00 15.18
N VAL A 650 -12.08 -6.83 13.93
CA VAL A 650 -10.69 -6.59 13.51
C VAL A 650 -10.21 -5.25 14.07
N ILE A 651 -10.98 -4.19 13.88
CA ILE A 651 -10.69 -2.85 14.41
C ILE A 651 -10.57 -2.88 15.95
N ALA A 652 -11.45 -3.62 16.64
CA ALA A 652 -11.41 -3.70 18.09
C ALA A 652 -10.14 -4.41 18.64
N ILE A 653 -9.53 -5.31 17.87
CA ILE A 653 -8.22 -5.88 18.22
C ILE A 653 -7.14 -4.80 18.13
N ASP A 654 -7.10 -4.03 17.03
CA ASP A 654 -6.16 -2.94 16.87
C ASP A 654 -6.29 -1.90 17.98
N GLN A 655 -7.51 -1.44 18.23
CA GLN A 655 -7.85 -0.40 19.19
C GLN A 655 -7.99 -0.89 20.65
N ASP A 656 -7.49 -2.10 20.96
CA ASP A 656 -7.56 -2.65 22.31
C ASP A 656 -6.76 -1.79 23.30
N PRO A 657 -7.39 -1.34 24.43
CA PRO A 657 -6.80 -0.38 25.36
C PRO A 657 -5.61 -0.94 26.18
N LEU A 658 -5.31 -2.24 26.11
CA LEU A 658 -4.08 -2.81 26.69
C LEU A 658 -2.85 -2.28 25.91
N GLY A 659 -3.00 -2.07 24.61
CA GLY A 659 -1.99 -1.43 23.76
C GLY A 659 -0.71 -2.25 23.54
N HIS A 660 -0.76 -3.56 23.72
CA HIS A 660 0.38 -4.44 23.44
C HIS A 660 0.34 -4.92 21.98
N ALA A 661 1.46 -4.89 21.29
CA ALA A 661 1.59 -5.53 19.98
C ALA A 661 1.70 -7.06 20.13
N ALA A 662 1.27 -7.80 19.11
CA ALA A 662 1.47 -9.24 19.03
C ALA A 662 2.96 -9.59 18.99
N GLN A 663 3.27 -10.77 19.52
CA GLN A 663 4.59 -11.37 19.43
C GLN A 663 4.54 -12.56 18.48
N ARG A 664 5.55 -12.72 17.62
CA ARG A 664 5.71 -13.90 16.78
C ARG A 664 6.15 -15.07 17.65
N VAL A 665 5.25 -16.03 17.84
CA VAL A 665 5.47 -17.19 18.75
C VAL A 665 5.79 -18.47 18.00
N TYR A 666 5.59 -18.50 16.69
CA TYR A 666 5.95 -19.60 15.81
C TYR A 666 6.40 -19.07 14.46
N HIS A 667 7.50 -19.63 13.94
CA HIS A 667 8.03 -19.36 12.62
C HIS A 667 8.75 -20.61 12.11
N GLN A 668 8.18 -21.24 11.10
CA GLN A 668 8.80 -22.39 10.44
C GLN A 668 8.35 -22.43 8.98
N ASP A 669 9.31 -22.59 8.08
CA ASP A 669 9.11 -22.46 6.65
C ASP A 669 8.41 -21.11 6.33
N ASP A 670 7.28 -21.11 5.65
CA ASP A 670 6.49 -19.91 5.39
C ASP A 670 5.29 -19.75 6.35
N TRP A 671 5.28 -20.45 7.47
CA TRP A 671 4.25 -20.31 8.48
C TRP A 671 4.68 -19.40 9.62
N GLU A 672 3.82 -18.44 9.95
CA GLU A 672 3.97 -17.62 11.15
C GLU A 672 2.71 -17.65 12.01
N ILE A 673 2.89 -17.68 13.35
CA ILE A 673 1.81 -17.45 14.29
C ILE A 673 2.19 -16.29 15.21
N TRP A 674 1.29 -15.31 15.26
CA TRP A 674 1.41 -14.13 16.08
C TRP A 674 0.31 -14.12 17.14
N VAL A 675 0.65 -13.78 18.37
CA VAL A 675 -0.28 -13.78 19.52
C VAL A 675 -0.22 -12.44 20.23
N ARG A 676 -1.39 -11.87 20.50
CA ARG A 676 -1.60 -10.60 21.21
C ARG A 676 -2.56 -10.82 22.39
N ASP A 677 -2.18 -10.38 23.58
CA ASP A 677 -3.09 -10.33 24.73
C ASP A 677 -4.06 -9.14 24.59
N LEU A 678 -5.33 -9.32 24.96
CA LEU A 678 -6.38 -8.33 24.93
C LEU A 678 -6.84 -7.93 26.35
N ALA A 679 -7.32 -6.71 26.51
CA ALA A 679 -7.75 -6.14 27.78
C ALA A 679 -8.90 -6.95 28.45
N ASP A 680 -9.71 -7.65 27.68
CA ASP A 680 -10.80 -8.49 28.19
C ASP A 680 -10.35 -9.91 28.58
N GLY A 681 -9.05 -10.17 28.56
CA GLY A 681 -8.43 -11.44 28.96
C GLY A 681 -8.44 -12.53 27.89
N ARG A 682 -8.98 -12.26 26.71
CA ARG A 682 -8.80 -13.11 25.51
C ARG A 682 -7.43 -12.85 24.88
N ARG A 683 -7.09 -13.66 23.88
CA ARG A 683 -5.95 -13.44 22.99
C ARG A 683 -6.43 -13.33 21.55
N ALA A 684 -5.83 -12.42 20.79
CA ALA A 684 -5.92 -12.44 19.33
C ALA A 684 -4.76 -13.29 18.79
N VAL A 685 -5.06 -14.17 17.84
CA VAL A 685 -4.10 -15.10 17.24
C VAL A 685 -4.23 -15.02 15.74
N GLY A 686 -3.15 -14.64 15.04
CA GLY A 686 -3.05 -14.70 13.59
C GLY A 686 -2.18 -15.88 13.18
N ILE A 687 -2.70 -16.72 12.31
CA ILE A 687 -1.98 -17.81 11.65
C ILE A 687 -1.84 -17.44 10.20
N PHE A 688 -0.61 -17.34 9.71
CA PHE A 688 -0.27 -16.84 8.38
C PHE A 688 0.42 -17.94 7.57
N ASN A 689 -0.08 -18.21 6.36
CA ASN A 689 0.64 -18.91 5.31
C ASN A 689 1.28 -17.85 4.40
N LEU A 690 2.57 -17.62 4.52
CA LEU A 690 3.30 -16.62 3.73
C LEU A 690 3.94 -17.20 2.46
N GLY A 691 3.68 -18.48 2.16
CA GLY A 691 4.20 -19.19 1.00
C GLY A 691 3.26 -19.14 -0.20
N GLY A 692 3.82 -19.37 -1.39
CA GLY A 692 3.16 -19.27 -2.70
C GLY A 692 2.27 -20.47 -3.08
N ALA A 693 1.65 -21.15 -2.13
CA ALA A 693 0.73 -22.26 -2.39
C ALA A 693 -0.27 -22.45 -1.25
N PHE A 694 -1.41 -23.10 -1.55
CA PHE A 694 -2.32 -23.56 -0.50
C PHE A 694 -1.64 -24.59 0.41
N ARG A 695 -1.74 -24.39 1.73
CA ARG A 695 -1.09 -25.25 2.74
C ARG A 695 -2.00 -25.51 3.93
N ARG A 696 -1.69 -26.57 4.68
CA ARG A 696 -2.36 -26.95 5.92
C ARG A 696 -1.36 -27.00 7.06
N LEU A 697 -1.76 -26.49 8.23
CA LEU A 697 -0.96 -26.52 9.45
C LEU A 697 -1.83 -27.06 10.60
N PRO A 698 -1.54 -28.26 11.12
CA PRO A 698 -2.13 -28.72 12.37
C PRO A 698 -1.72 -27.80 13.52
N LEU A 699 -2.69 -27.31 14.31
CA LEU A 699 -2.43 -26.27 15.32
C LEU A 699 -2.26 -26.82 16.74
N HIS A 700 -2.57 -28.09 16.94
CA HIS A 700 -2.47 -28.72 18.26
C HIS A 700 -1.03 -28.68 18.79
N GLY A 701 -0.85 -28.10 19.98
CA GLY A 701 0.45 -28.06 20.68
C GLY A 701 1.51 -27.11 20.07
N LEU A 702 1.21 -26.37 18.99
CA LEU A 702 2.18 -25.46 18.40
C LEU A 702 2.45 -24.24 19.28
N VAL A 703 1.41 -23.68 19.88
CA VAL A 703 1.52 -22.47 20.71
C VAL A 703 0.65 -22.56 21.96
N PRO A 704 1.07 -22.01 23.13
CA PRO A 704 0.32 -22.07 24.37
C PRO A 704 -1.09 -21.44 24.33
N ALA A 705 -1.37 -20.60 23.36
CA ALA A 705 -2.69 -19.99 23.21
C ALA A 705 -3.72 -20.95 22.61
N LEU A 706 -3.29 -21.95 21.86
CA LEU A 706 -4.11 -22.89 21.11
C LEU A 706 -4.08 -24.25 21.78
N THR A 707 -4.97 -24.43 22.74
CA THR A 707 -5.09 -25.70 23.53
C THR A 707 -6.49 -26.28 23.31
N ASP A 708 -6.60 -27.61 23.47
CA ASP A 708 -7.86 -28.32 23.33
C ASP A 708 -8.96 -27.73 24.22
N GLY A 709 -10.13 -27.58 23.65
CA GLY A 709 -11.29 -27.08 24.37
C GLY A 709 -11.34 -25.56 24.57
N VAL A 710 -10.29 -24.82 24.21
CA VAL A 710 -10.33 -23.35 24.29
C VAL A 710 -11.39 -22.79 23.32
N PRO A 711 -12.24 -21.83 23.75
CA PRO A 711 -13.20 -21.22 22.84
C PRO A 711 -12.50 -20.43 21.71
N LEU A 712 -12.93 -20.68 20.49
CA LEU A 712 -12.43 -20.00 19.28
C LEU A 712 -13.52 -19.14 18.65
N ARG A 713 -13.11 -17.96 18.12
CA ARG A 713 -13.94 -17.13 17.27
C ARG A 713 -13.14 -16.70 16.05
N ASN A 714 -13.67 -16.94 14.85
CA ASN A 714 -13.15 -16.37 13.62
C ASN A 714 -13.54 -14.88 13.55
N VAL A 715 -12.55 -14.01 13.55
CA VAL A 715 -12.71 -12.55 13.67
C VAL A 715 -13.28 -11.98 12.38
N TRP A 716 -12.68 -12.30 11.23
CA TRP A 716 -13.15 -11.81 9.94
C TRP A 716 -14.60 -12.21 9.64
N ARG A 717 -15.00 -13.42 10.00
CA ARG A 717 -16.37 -13.93 9.81
C ARG A 717 -17.31 -13.60 10.96
N GLN A 718 -16.80 -12.98 12.02
CA GLN A 718 -17.55 -12.67 13.26
C GLN A 718 -18.33 -13.89 13.78
N ARG A 719 -17.75 -15.09 13.67
CA ARG A 719 -18.41 -16.36 13.95
C ARG A 719 -17.69 -17.17 15.02
N ASN A 720 -18.44 -17.61 16.03
CA ASN A 720 -17.94 -18.57 17.02
C ASN A 720 -17.74 -19.93 16.36
N LEU A 721 -16.56 -20.52 16.56
CA LEU A 721 -16.20 -21.86 16.07
C LEU A 721 -16.45 -22.95 17.13
N GLY A 722 -16.72 -22.55 18.39
CA GLY A 722 -16.84 -23.46 19.51
C GLY A 722 -15.49 -23.76 20.19
N PRO A 723 -15.45 -24.81 21.04
CA PRO A 723 -14.21 -25.28 21.62
C PRO A 723 -13.25 -25.82 20.56
N MET A 724 -11.96 -25.54 20.69
CA MET A 724 -10.93 -26.05 19.77
C MET A 724 -10.87 -27.57 19.81
N PRO A 725 -11.09 -28.28 18.69
CA PRO A 725 -10.92 -29.72 18.63
C PRO A 725 -9.43 -30.09 18.54
N ALA A 726 -9.08 -31.31 18.96
CA ALA A 726 -7.70 -31.79 18.95
C ALA A 726 -7.07 -31.89 17.55
N ASP A 727 -7.89 -32.04 16.54
CA ASP A 727 -7.50 -32.10 15.12
C ASP A 727 -7.68 -30.79 14.37
N PHE A 728 -7.78 -29.68 15.09
CA PHE A 728 -7.95 -28.36 14.46
C PHE A 728 -6.72 -27.98 13.63
N GLU A 729 -6.98 -27.65 12.37
CA GLU A 729 -5.95 -27.20 11.43
C GLU A 729 -6.30 -25.86 10.79
N ALA A 730 -5.29 -25.07 10.48
CA ALA A 730 -5.40 -23.93 9.56
C ALA A 730 -5.18 -24.43 8.13
N ALA A 731 -6.18 -24.25 7.27
CA ALA A 731 -6.14 -24.57 5.85
C ALA A 731 -6.24 -23.24 5.10
N LEU A 732 -5.11 -22.75 4.58
CA LEU A 732 -4.98 -21.40 4.05
C LEU A 732 -4.49 -21.38 2.61
N PRO A 733 -5.05 -20.49 1.77
CA PRO A 733 -4.54 -20.24 0.44
C PRO A 733 -3.12 -19.68 0.49
N GLU A 734 -2.51 -19.55 -0.66
CA GLU A 734 -1.32 -18.73 -0.87
C GLU A 734 -1.51 -17.37 -0.19
N HIS A 735 -0.51 -16.94 0.58
CA HIS A 735 -0.45 -15.68 1.30
C HIS A 735 -1.66 -15.37 2.22
N GLY A 736 -2.40 -16.41 2.61
CA GLY A 736 -3.64 -16.29 3.37
C GLY A 736 -3.46 -16.26 4.88
N VAL A 737 -4.51 -15.82 5.58
CA VAL A 737 -4.54 -15.68 7.05
C VAL A 737 -5.80 -16.29 7.68
N LEU A 738 -5.63 -16.82 8.90
CA LEU A 738 -6.72 -17.11 9.83
C LEU A 738 -6.54 -16.25 11.08
N LEU A 739 -7.43 -15.28 11.28
CA LEU A 739 -7.44 -14.42 12.45
C LEU A 739 -8.51 -14.89 13.44
N LEU A 740 -8.08 -15.21 14.65
CA LEU A 740 -8.93 -15.73 15.72
C LEU A 740 -8.87 -14.85 16.97
N THR A 741 -9.96 -14.81 17.74
CA THR A 741 -9.87 -14.57 19.19
C THR A 741 -10.06 -15.87 19.95
N VAL A 742 -9.24 -16.07 20.99
CA VAL A 742 -9.08 -17.30 21.74
C VAL A 742 -9.31 -17.05 23.22
N GLY A 743 -10.08 -17.91 23.86
CA GLY A 743 -10.42 -17.80 25.29
C GLY A 743 -11.77 -17.16 25.55
N ALA A 744 -12.20 -17.17 26.81
CA ALA A 744 -13.44 -16.54 27.27
C ALA A 744 -13.17 -15.11 27.75
N LYS A 745 -14.09 -14.19 27.50
CA LYS A 745 -14.04 -12.85 28.09
C LYS A 745 -14.07 -12.93 29.61
N ARG A 746 -13.17 -12.22 30.25
CA ARG A 746 -13.26 -11.96 31.70
C ARG A 746 -14.16 -10.76 31.91
N HIS A 747 -15.17 -10.89 32.78
CA HIS A 747 -16.14 -9.84 33.12
C HIS A 747 -15.55 -8.79 34.07
#